data_667788fd8c1bcb934d2d3b9a4435f256
#
_entry.id   667788fd8c1bcb934d2d3b9a4435f256
#
_cell.length_a   1.000
_cell.length_b   1.000
_cell.length_c   1.000
_cell.angle_alpha   90.00
_cell.angle_beta   90.00
_cell.angle_gamma   90.00
#
_symmetry.space_group_name_H-M   'P 1'
#
loop_
_entity.id
_entity.type
_entity.pdbx_description
1 polymer ?
#
loop_
_entity_poly.entity_id
_entity_poly.type
_entity_poly.pdbx_seq_one_letter_code
_entity_poly.pdbx_strand_id
1 'polypeptide(L)'
;MDGAADPIRADEDAAAAVAEEARRVLQAAPTAYEAARRLVRRLGALPVGGRCEVGFWAPELEENRVPDGDVFLEVLQPEDGFSLTVSRQTARFRRHRVPVARVGSWVFAAVRGMTAGTRERVGDFYALVWRDAEGRWRRILDPMAASLPFGAFAPAEFYDLEAMQAARGDGDWFRALEGDPAKIGPPTSILQIHVPTATGGMTLASLARHVETVGERFARGAELEPADRLFLGYDAVQLMPVEPTTVHEAGPDFWTEADPASEVAEVDLRRPDTTNWGYDVVIAGMAAVNPALLESGRPDELVDLAAALHRFPGRPKKLILDVVFGHSDNQGLGVLNRHYFAGPNMYGQNINYRNWTVRAILLEMQRRKVDFGADGVRVDGAQDFKWWDADQEILRHDDDYLQEMSDVVQQVAGRRYRPWFVFEDGRPWPQEDWELSSTYRAVIEAQRDDDVFQWGPLTFAHNTPFLYTFWLAKWWRIREIVEHGANWISGCANHDTLRRGTQISPKLNINTRLGETRMDILEHAYDNPAAWLLSYACLPGVPMDFLNAGARAAWGFIRNQDDRYGVKIMAEEAVSFDWQVDERAYCAPGAFSRLRALGFEGREDLERFLRVLPGLVEVTDYDLDVIATLLNAVDPPLSGPAPFTPGELKRVARAWMDDMHDHCNLAGHLDRLSDAQTAFTLDVRRFRLERPWLRANFGPRDRFSYAQPVDGTVLFTSFRHGPDGEQVYSVMHMEGGPTEEFDPLSLDPQAANATGWRAALRTPPIGADYLGGPLTLHDSMGVTFVRREGRAGGDPARRGC
;
A
#
# COMPACT_ATOMS: atom_id res chain seq x y z
N MET A 1 19.28 13.06 38.77
CA MET A 1 18.49 12.56 39.92
C MET A 1 17.67 11.43 39.36
N ASP A 2 18.16 10.20 39.54
CA ASP A 2 17.41 8.97 39.16
C ASP A 2 16.23 8.84 40.11
N GLY A 3 15.07 9.31 39.73
CA GLY A 3 13.84 8.99 40.41
C GLY A 3 13.59 7.49 40.26
N ALA A 4 13.65 6.75 41.35
CA ALA A 4 13.24 5.35 41.36
C ALA A 4 11.84 5.27 40.75
N ALA A 5 11.68 4.47 39.71
CA ALA A 5 10.37 4.25 39.10
C ALA A 5 9.40 3.75 40.18
N ASP A 6 8.17 4.27 40.16
CA ASP A 6 7.13 3.80 41.06
C ASP A 6 6.95 2.28 40.87
N PRO A 7 6.79 1.49 41.95
CA PRO A 7 6.62 0.06 41.81
C PRO A 7 5.31 -0.26 41.07
N ILE A 8 5.36 -1.28 40.21
CA ILE A 8 4.19 -1.82 39.55
C ILE A 8 3.16 -2.28 40.59
N ARG A 9 1.94 -1.76 40.50
CA ARG A 9 0.84 -2.07 41.42
C ARG A 9 -0.48 -2.17 40.69
N ALA A 10 -1.27 -3.17 41.01
CA ALA A 10 -2.67 -3.26 40.56
C ALA A 10 -3.50 -2.08 41.13
N ASP A 11 -4.37 -1.52 40.32
CA ASP A 11 -5.46 -0.63 40.76
C ASP A 11 -6.77 -1.40 40.54
N GLU A 12 -7.04 -2.35 41.47
CA GLU A 12 -8.16 -3.28 41.35
C GLU A 12 -9.52 -2.55 41.32
N ASP A 13 -9.65 -1.48 42.08
CA ASP A 13 -10.88 -0.66 42.09
C ASP A 13 -11.13 -0.02 40.71
N ALA A 14 -10.09 0.45 40.04
CA ALA A 14 -10.20 1.00 38.71
C ALA A 14 -10.53 -0.08 37.67
N ALA A 15 -9.87 -1.24 37.74
CA ALA A 15 -10.18 -2.39 36.86
C ALA A 15 -11.64 -2.85 37.04
N ALA A 16 -12.10 -2.97 38.28
CA ALA A 16 -13.49 -3.31 38.59
C ALA A 16 -14.49 -2.27 38.08
N ALA A 17 -14.15 -0.98 38.17
CA ALA A 17 -15.00 0.11 37.65
C ALA A 17 -15.14 0.04 36.12
N VAL A 18 -14.06 -0.23 35.37
CA VAL A 18 -14.09 -0.44 33.91
C VAL A 18 -14.93 -1.67 33.54
N ALA A 19 -14.76 -2.77 34.28
CA ALA A 19 -15.56 -3.99 34.06
C ALA A 19 -17.06 -3.74 34.33
N GLU A 20 -17.39 -2.97 35.38
CA GLU A 20 -18.79 -2.61 35.65
C GLU A 20 -19.38 -1.68 34.58
N GLU A 21 -18.59 -0.74 34.04
CA GLU A 21 -18.99 0.05 32.88
C GLU A 21 -19.26 -0.86 31.67
N ALA A 22 -18.36 -1.82 31.39
CA ALA A 22 -18.52 -2.79 30.31
C ALA A 22 -19.78 -3.61 30.47
N ARG A 23 -20.11 -4.09 31.69
CA ARG A 23 -21.33 -4.81 32.00
C ARG A 23 -22.57 -3.97 31.72
N ARG A 24 -22.57 -2.71 32.10
CA ARG A 24 -23.66 -1.76 31.78
C ARG A 24 -23.82 -1.54 30.30
N VAL A 25 -22.72 -1.40 29.55
CA VAL A 25 -22.76 -1.28 28.09
C VAL A 25 -23.38 -2.50 27.43
N LEU A 26 -22.97 -3.69 27.83
CA LEU A 26 -23.51 -4.97 27.31
C LEU A 26 -25.00 -5.14 27.60
N GLN A 27 -25.49 -4.66 28.75
CA GLN A 27 -26.89 -4.75 29.15
C GLN A 27 -27.77 -3.67 28.49
N ALA A 28 -27.23 -2.48 28.29
CA ALA A 28 -28.00 -1.31 27.83
C ALA A 28 -27.95 -1.07 26.32
N ALA A 29 -26.96 -1.66 25.59
CA ALA A 29 -26.86 -1.44 24.16
C ALA A 29 -28.00 -2.13 23.40
N PRO A 30 -28.59 -1.47 22.38
CA PRO A 30 -29.70 -2.03 21.59
C PRO A 30 -29.32 -3.29 20.84
N THR A 31 -28.06 -3.39 20.42
CA THR A 31 -27.52 -4.55 19.68
C THR A 31 -26.14 -4.96 20.20
N ALA A 32 -25.75 -6.21 19.96
CA ALA A 32 -24.40 -6.70 20.26
C ALA A 32 -23.33 -5.90 19.51
N TYR A 33 -23.61 -5.45 18.30
CA TYR A 33 -22.70 -4.64 17.52
C TYR A 33 -22.46 -3.25 18.14
N GLU A 34 -23.51 -2.57 18.60
CA GLU A 34 -23.37 -1.28 19.29
C GLU A 34 -22.62 -1.41 20.62
N ALA A 35 -22.83 -2.52 21.34
CA ALA A 35 -22.04 -2.83 22.53
C ALA A 35 -20.56 -2.97 22.17
N ALA A 36 -20.25 -3.79 21.16
CA ALA A 36 -18.89 -3.99 20.67
C ALA A 36 -18.24 -2.67 20.25
N ARG A 37 -18.93 -1.83 19.46
CA ARG A 37 -18.45 -0.50 19.01
C ARG A 37 -18.04 0.43 20.17
N ARG A 38 -18.68 0.32 21.32
CA ARG A 38 -18.31 1.08 22.53
C ARG A 38 -17.13 0.45 23.25
N LEU A 39 -17.15 -0.87 23.40
CA LEU A 39 -16.16 -1.60 24.20
C LEU A 39 -14.77 -1.67 23.53
N VAL A 40 -14.70 -1.77 22.20
CA VAL A 40 -13.42 -1.82 21.46
C VAL A 40 -12.55 -0.59 21.71
N ARG A 41 -13.14 0.53 22.11
CA ARG A 41 -12.39 1.74 22.49
C ARG A 41 -11.58 1.58 23.78
N ARG A 42 -11.90 0.58 24.59
CA ARG A 42 -11.20 0.23 25.83
C ARG A 42 -10.12 -0.85 25.62
N LEU A 43 -9.98 -1.37 24.39
CA LEU A 43 -8.94 -2.37 24.09
C LEU A 43 -7.56 -1.72 23.95
N GLY A 44 -6.52 -2.53 24.20
CA GLY A 44 -5.13 -2.07 24.21
C GLY A 44 -4.76 -1.33 25.50
N ALA A 45 -3.54 -0.81 25.56
CA ALA A 45 -3.03 -0.07 26.71
C ALA A 45 -3.27 1.46 26.53
N LEU A 46 -3.97 2.05 27.48
CA LEU A 46 -4.40 3.45 27.42
C LEU A 46 -3.92 4.21 28.67
N PRO A 47 -3.27 5.37 28.56
CA PRO A 47 -2.94 6.21 29.70
C PRO A 47 -4.22 6.89 30.22
N VAL A 48 -4.54 6.70 31.51
CA VAL A 48 -5.71 7.28 32.15
C VAL A 48 -5.38 7.74 33.57
N GLY A 49 -5.36 9.04 33.80
CA GLY A 49 -5.26 9.59 35.16
C GLY A 49 -4.04 9.11 35.97
N GLY A 50 -2.88 8.99 35.34
CA GLY A 50 -1.63 8.54 35.98
C GLY A 50 -1.51 7.02 36.19
N ARG A 51 -2.35 6.24 35.52
CA ARG A 51 -2.26 4.77 35.40
C ARG A 51 -2.39 4.32 33.97
N CYS A 52 -2.05 3.07 33.70
CA CYS A 52 -2.33 2.39 32.46
C CYS A 52 -3.59 1.52 32.64
N GLU A 53 -4.63 1.74 31.83
CA GLU A 53 -5.76 0.85 31.68
C GLU A 53 -5.54 -0.03 30.45
N VAL A 54 -5.70 -1.34 30.61
CA VAL A 54 -5.46 -2.31 29.55
C VAL A 54 -6.70 -3.17 29.34
N GLY A 55 -7.12 -3.29 28.09
CA GLY A 55 -8.29 -4.11 27.72
C GLY A 55 -7.96 -5.13 26.65
N PHE A 56 -8.59 -6.31 26.76
CA PHE A 56 -8.52 -7.38 25.78
C PHE A 56 -9.92 -7.93 25.48
N TRP A 57 -10.07 -8.46 24.27
CA TRP A 57 -11.17 -9.33 23.89
C TRP A 57 -10.62 -10.74 23.73
N ALA A 58 -10.94 -11.64 24.66
CA ALA A 58 -10.34 -12.94 24.81
C ALA A 58 -11.40 -14.05 24.99
N PRO A 59 -12.19 -14.37 23.95
CA PRO A 59 -13.25 -15.39 24.01
C PRO A 59 -12.70 -16.78 24.33
N GLU A 60 -11.43 -17.07 24.01
CA GLU A 60 -10.76 -18.32 24.34
C GLU A 60 -10.71 -18.63 25.83
N LEU A 61 -10.75 -17.62 26.70
CA LEU A 61 -10.79 -17.83 28.16
C LEU A 61 -12.13 -18.42 28.60
N GLU A 62 -13.25 -18.03 27.98
CA GLU A 62 -14.55 -18.63 28.25
C GLU A 62 -14.64 -20.04 27.66
N GLU A 63 -14.17 -20.23 26.44
CA GLU A 63 -14.14 -21.51 25.73
C GLU A 63 -13.36 -22.58 26.50
N ASN A 64 -12.23 -22.20 27.06
CA ASN A 64 -11.41 -23.09 27.88
C ASN A 64 -11.82 -23.10 29.36
N ARG A 65 -12.89 -22.37 29.74
CA ARG A 65 -13.42 -22.30 31.11
C ARG A 65 -12.34 -21.92 32.14
N VAL A 66 -11.49 -20.96 31.76
CA VAL A 66 -10.37 -20.51 32.58
C VAL A 66 -10.92 -19.76 33.82
N PRO A 67 -10.54 -20.16 35.05
CA PRO A 67 -10.93 -19.45 36.26
C PRO A 67 -10.33 -18.03 36.29
N ASP A 68 -11.04 -17.07 36.88
CA ASP A 68 -10.57 -15.70 36.99
C ASP A 68 -9.23 -15.59 37.72
N GLY A 69 -8.97 -16.43 38.71
CA GLY A 69 -7.71 -16.47 39.46
C GLY A 69 -6.51 -16.98 38.67
N ASP A 70 -6.72 -17.53 37.48
CA ASP A 70 -5.66 -18.04 36.60
C ASP A 70 -5.38 -17.10 35.40
N VAL A 71 -5.95 -15.89 35.37
CA VAL A 71 -5.77 -14.90 34.32
C VAL A 71 -5.12 -13.64 34.88
N PHE A 72 -4.05 -13.16 34.24
CA PHE A 72 -3.29 -12.01 34.69
C PHE A 72 -2.87 -11.13 33.51
N LEU A 73 -2.76 -9.82 33.74
CA LEU A 73 -1.93 -8.98 32.90
C LEU A 73 -0.46 -9.18 33.31
N GLU A 74 0.36 -9.69 32.40
CA GLU A 74 1.80 -9.75 32.57
C GLU A 74 2.40 -8.41 32.14
N VAL A 75 3.15 -7.77 33.02
CA VAL A 75 3.95 -6.57 32.74
C VAL A 75 5.43 -6.96 32.84
N LEU A 76 6.18 -6.66 31.80
CA LEU A 76 7.60 -6.94 31.69
C LEU A 76 8.37 -5.60 31.68
N GLN A 77 8.99 -5.30 32.80
CA GLN A 77 9.72 -4.06 33.01
C GLN A 77 11.20 -4.26 32.68
N PRO A 78 11.77 -3.55 31.70
CA PRO A 78 13.18 -3.69 31.37
C PRO A 78 14.08 -3.41 32.58
N GLU A 79 15.01 -4.32 32.88
CA GLU A 79 16.04 -4.15 33.93
C GLU A 79 17.33 -3.57 33.37
N ASP A 80 17.70 -3.98 32.15
CA ASP A 80 18.90 -3.56 31.46
C ASP A 80 18.53 -2.78 30.21
N GLY A 81 19.40 -1.87 29.79
CA GLY A 81 19.26 -1.20 28.50
C GLY A 81 19.50 -2.18 27.35
N PHE A 82 18.59 -2.18 26.38
CA PHE A 82 18.75 -2.91 25.12
C PHE A 82 18.41 -2.00 23.93
N SER A 83 18.88 -2.38 22.75
CA SER A 83 18.67 -1.60 21.53
C SER A 83 17.49 -2.15 20.74
N LEU A 84 16.64 -1.29 20.24
CA LEU A 84 15.56 -1.65 19.30
C LEU A 84 16.07 -1.86 17.85
N THR A 85 17.33 -1.52 17.59
CA THR A 85 17.91 -1.55 16.23
C THR A 85 18.88 -2.71 16.00
N VAL A 86 19.30 -3.39 17.06
CA VAL A 86 20.17 -4.57 16.97
C VAL A 86 19.37 -5.80 16.54
N SER A 87 19.88 -6.54 15.57
CA SER A 87 19.18 -7.69 14.97
C SER A 87 18.91 -8.83 15.97
N ARG A 88 19.85 -9.07 16.89
CA ARG A 88 19.70 -10.11 17.94
C ARG A 88 20.43 -9.71 19.22
N GLN A 89 19.79 -9.89 20.38
CA GLN A 89 20.35 -9.61 21.67
C GLN A 89 19.58 -10.35 22.78
N THR A 90 20.19 -10.51 23.96
CA THR A 90 19.50 -10.99 25.17
C THR A 90 19.20 -9.80 26.07
N ALA A 91 18.01 -9.77 26.67
CA ALA A 91 17.58 -8.74 27.61
C ALA A 91 16.91 -9.36 28.83
N ARG A 92 16.93 -8.63 29.93
CA ARG A 92 16.29 -9.04 31.18
C ARG A 92 15.16 -8.11 31.54
N PHE A 93 14.03 -8.69 31.97
CA PHE A 93 12.84 -7.98 32.38
C PHE A 93 12.38 -8.48 33.75
N ARG A 94 12.03 -7.56 34.64
CA ARG A 94 11.30 -7.89 35.86
C ARG A 94 9.84 -8.15 35.50
N ARG A 95 9.35 -9.32 35.88
CA ARG A 95 8.00 -9.77 35.59
C ARG A 95 7.06 -9.44 36.72
N HIS A 96 5.95 -8.81 36.40
CA HIS A 96 4.84 -8.58 37.31
C HIS A 96 3.57 -9.20 36.75
N ARG A 97 2.79 -9.89 37.58
CA ARG A 97 1.48 -10.44 37.21
C ARG A 97 0.40 -9.71 37.99
N VAL A 98 -0.42 -8.97 37.29
CA VAL A 98 -1.45 -8.09 37.86
C VAL A 98 -2.80 -8.75 37.69
N PRO A 99 -3.65 -8.85 38.71
CA PRO A 99 -5.01 -9.37 38.62
C PRO A 99 -5.83 -8.57 37.59
N VAL A 100 -6.79 -9.25 36.96
CA VAL A 100 -7.69 -8.65 35.96
C VAL A 100 -9.16 -8.77 36.43
N ALA A 101 -10.00 -7.90 35.88
CA ALA A 101 -11.45 -7.98 36.00
C ALA A 101 -12.05 -8.44 34.67
N ARG A 102 -13.03 -9.38 34.71
CA ARG A 102 -13.65 -9.98 33.52
C ARG A 102 -15.14 -9.74 33.46
N VAL A 103 -15.62 -9.55 32.22
CA VAL A 103 -17.07 -9.54 31.90
C VAL A 103 -17.27 -10.31 30.60
N GLY A 104 -17.60 -11.59 30.71
CA GLY A 104 -17.63 -12.48 29.55
C GLY A 104 -16.24 -12.56 28.91
N SER A 105 -16.17 -12.42 27.61
CA SER A 105 -14.94 -12.42 26.84
C SER A 105 -14.09 -11.13 26.95
N TRP A 106 -14.56 -10.11 27.67
CA TRP A 106 -13.84 -8.84 27.89
C TRP A 106 -13.04 -8.88 29.17
N VAL A 107 -11.79 -8.49 29.09
CA VAL A 107 -10.81 -8.51 30.18
C VAL A 107 -10.23 -7.13 30.36
N PHE A 108 -10.16 -6.64 31.59
CA PHE A 108 -9.64 -5.34 31.91
C PHE A 108 -8.65 -5.40 33.08
N ALA A 109 -7.59 -4.61 32.97
CA ALA A 109 -6.64 -4.36 34.06
C ALA A 109 -6.40 -2.88 34.19
N ALA A 110 -6.02 -2.45 35.40
CA ALA A 110 -5.52 -1.09 35.63
C ALA A 110 -4.24 -1.19 36.49
N VAL A 111 -3.19 -0.50 36.07
CA VAL A 111 -1.85 -0.63 36.63
C VAL A 111 -1.24 0.73 36.85
N ARG A 112 -0.68 0.96 38.06
CA ARG A 112 0.16 2.11 38.42
C ARG A 112 1.63 1.71 38.32
N GLY A 113 2.48 2.68 37.99
CA GLY A 113 3.93 2.49 37.92
C GLY A 113 4.43 1.93 36.61
N MET A 114 3.54 1.67 35.63
CA MET A 114 3.99 1.36 34.27
C MET A 114 4.59 2.60 33.60
N THR A 115 5.70 2.38 32.94
CA THR A 115 6.42 3.37 32.15
C THR A 115 5.99 3.31 30.69
N ALA A 116 5.48 4.40 30.15
CA ALA A 116 5.19 4.47 28.71
C ALA A 116 6.46 4.73 27.90
N GLY A 117 6.58 4.04 26.76
CA GLY A 117 7.59 4.33 25.76
C GLY A 117 7.36 5.68 25.09
N THR A 118 8.43 6.32 24.66
CA THR A 118 8.42 7.57 23.89
C THR A 118 9.47 7.49 22.77
N ARG A 119 9.62 8.53 22.01
CA ARG A 119 10.68 8.65 21.01
C ARG A 119 12.08 8.32 21.57
N GLU A 120 12.35 8.71 22.82
CA GLU A 120 13.68 8.60 23.44
C GLU A 120 13.82 7.44 24.42
N ARG A 121 12.71 6.83 24.82
CA ARG A 121 12.68 5.84 25.89
C ARG A 121 11.85 4.62 25.53
N VAL A 122 12.37 3.44 25.86
CA VAL A 122 11.61 2.18 25.82
C VAL A 122 10.66 2.12 27.02
N GLY A 123 9.43 1.71 26.76
CA GLY A 123 8.41 1.50 27.78
C GLY A 123 8.39 0.08 28.33
N ASP A 124 7.47 -0.16 29.25
CA ASP A 124 7.19 -1.50 29.75
C ASP A 124 6.41 -2.29 28.70
N PHE A 125 6.68 -3.60 28.63
CA PHE A 125 5.96 -4.51 27.74
C PHE A 125 4.82 -5.20 28.49
N TYR A 126 3.79 -5.62 27.74
CA TYR A 126 2.65 -6.29 28.34
C TYR A 126 2.00 -7.32 27.40
N ALA A 127 1.36 -8.30 28.03
CA ALA A 127 0.48 -9.27 27.38
C ALA A 127 -0.52 -9.81 28.40
N LEU A 128 -1.64 -10.34 27.94
CA LEU A 128 -2.53 -11.11 28.80
C LEU A 128 -2.00 -12.55 28.90
N VAL A 129 -1.92 -13.10 30.11
CA VAL A 129 -1.44 -14.47 30.33
C VAL A 129 -2.45 -15.26 31.18
N TRP A 130 -2.50 -16.56 30.94
CA TRP A 130 -3.37 -17.46 31.68
C TRP A 130 -2.75 -18.84 31.81
N ARG A 131 -3.23 -19.61 32.80
CA ARG A 131 -2.81 -20.99 33.00
C ARG A 131 -3.81 -21.95 32.35
N ASP A 132 -3.30 -22.85 31.50
CA ASP A 132 -4.10 -23.93 30.95
C ASP A 132 -4.37 -25.05 31.95
N ALA A 133 -5.19 -26.04 31.59
CA ALA A 133 -5.55 -27.15 32.45
C ALA A 133 -4.34 -28.01 32.94
N GLU A 134 -3.23 -27.92 32.18
CA GLU A 134 -1.97 -28.58 32.51
C GLU A 134 -1.02 -27.70 33.35
N GLY A 135 -1.49 -26.51 33.73
CA GLY A 135 -0.73 -25.52 34.50
C GLY A 135 0.32 -24.72 33.69
N ARG A 136 0.33 -24.85 32.37
CA ARG A 136 1.27 -24.13 31.50
C ARG A 136 0.77 -22.70 31.25
N TRP A 137 1.71 -21.75 31.21
CA TRP A 137 1.41 -20.39 30.84
C TRP A 137 1.12 -20.28 29.36
N ARG A 138 0.00 -19.62 29.03
CA ARG A 138 -0.42 -19.20 27.69
C ARG A 138 -0.46 -17.69 27.59
N ARG A 139 -0.16 -17.16 26.44
CA ARG A 139 -0.13 -15.71 26.19
C ARG A 139 -1.14 -15.33 25.13
N ILE A 140 -1.83 -14.22 25.35
CA ILE A 140 -2.70 -13.53 24.39
C ILE A 140 -2.05 -12.18 24.13
N LEU A 141 -1.72 -11.91 22.88
CA LEU A 141 -1.08 -10.69 22.43
C LEU A 141 -2.12 -9.61 22.14
N ASP A 142 -1.70 -8.35 22.17
CA ASP A 142 -2.61 -7.23 21.96
C ASP A 142 -2.68 -6.84 20.47
N PRO A 143 -3.80 -7.09 19.77
CA PRO A 143 -3.96 -6.69 18.38
C PRO A 143 -4.16 -5.19 18.18
N MET A 144 -4.39 -4.44 19.28
CA MET A 144 -4.65 -3.00 19.28
C MET A 144 -3.42 -2.17 19.65
N ALA A 145 -2.27 -2.83 19.83
CA ALA A 145 -1.03 -2.16 20.24
C ALA A 145 -0.59 -1.11 19.23
N ALA A 146 -0.09 0.02 19.74
CA ALA A 146 0.49 1.10 18.91
C ALA A 146 1.98 0.91 18.65
N SER A 147 2.68 0.16 19.50
CA SER A 147 4.12 -0.13 19.39
C SER A 147 4.38 -1.62 19.58
N LEU A 148 5.01 -2.22 18.56
CA LEU A 148 5.39 -3.62 18.49
C LEU A 148 6.85 -3.75 18.05
N PRO A 149 7.83 -3.36 18.90
CA PRO A 149 9.23 -3.28 18.48
C PRO A 149 9.81 -4.62 18.01
N PHE A 150 9.27 -5.74 18.49
CA PHE A 150 9.68 -7.10 18.15
C PHE A 150 8.62 -7.87 17.34
N GLY A 151 7.71 -7.12 16.68
CA GLY A 151 6.69 -7.66 15.78
C GLY A 151 5.44 -8.17 16.50
N ALA A 152 4.50 -8.67 15.70
CA ALA A 152 3.16 -9.07 16.16
C ALA A 152 3.14 -10.32 17.06
N PHE A 153 4.26 -11.06 17.14
CA PHE A 153 4.39 -12.27 17.94
C PHE A 153 5.00 -12.05 19.33
N ALA A 154 5.40 -10.81 19.63
CA ALA A 154 5.99 -10.41 20.90
C ALA A 154 4.98 -9.66 21.78
N PRO A 155 5.22 -9.55 23.11
CA PRO A 155 4.47 -8.61 23.94
C PRO A 155 4.50 -7.20 23.40
N ALA A 156 3.40 -6.49 23.55
CA ALA A 156 3.27 -5.11 23.10
C ALA A 156 3.98 -4.16 24.08
N GLU A 157 4.50 -3.05 23.56
CA GLU A 157 5.02 -1.96 24.38
C GLU A 157 3.89 -0.99 24.72
N PHE A 158 3.77 -0.61 25.99
CA PHE A 158 2.93 0.52 26.39
C PHE A 158 3.56 1.82 25.87
N TYR A 159 2.88 2.56 25.00
CA TYR A 159 3.42 3.72 24.30
C TYR A 159 2.63 4.98 24.58
N ASP A 160 3.32 6.11 24.74
CA ASP A 160 2.71 7.42 25.00
C ASP A 160 2.25 8.10 23.70
N LEU A 161 1.03 7.77 23.26
CA LEU A 161 0.44 8.37 22.07
C LEU A 161 0.11 9.86 22.25
N GLU A 162 -0.12 10.34 23.50
CA GLU A 162 -0.38 11.75 23.76
C GLU A 162 0.91 12.56 23.56
N ALA A 163 2.04 12.08 24.07
CA ALA A 163 3.35 12.68 23.85
C ALA A 163 3.71 12.68 22.35
N MET A 164 3.47 11.60 21.64
CA MET A 164 3.68 11.51 20.19
C MET A 164 2.82 12.54 19.44
N GLN A 165 1.54 12.67 19.78
CA GLN A 165 0.65 13.65 19.15
C GLN A 165 1.06 15.10 19.51
N ALA A 166 1.53 15.35 20.71
CA ALA A 166 1.99 16.68 21.13
C ALA A 166 3.28 17.10 20.41
N ALA A 167 4.15 16.16 20.10
CA ALA A 167 5.44 16.38 19.44
C ALA A 167 5.35 16.53 17.91
N ARG A 168 4.20 16.25 17.29
CA ARG A 168 4.04 16.27 15.84
C ARG A 168 4.27 17.66 15.23
N GLY A 169 4.95 17.69 14.09
CA GLY A 169 5.35 18.94 13.42
C GLY A 169 4.32 19.54 12.47
N ASP A 170 3.16 18.89 12.28
CA ASP A 170 2.14 19.25 11.28
C ASP A 170 0.76 19.59 11.90
N GLY A 171 0.72 19.90 13.20
CA GLY A 171 -0.54 20.24 13.88
C GLY A 171 -1.32 21.37 13.21
N ASP A 172 -0.64 22.33 12.56
CA ASP A 172 -1.29 23.42 11.83
C ASP A 172 -2.07 22.93 10.60
N TRP A 173 -1.61 21.87 9.92
CA TRP A 173 -2.32 21.24 8.81
C TRP A 173 -3.72 20.81 9.23
N PHE A 174 -3.82 20.06 10.32
CA PHE A 174 -5.12 19.59 10.83
C PHE A 174 -5.99 20.72 11.38
N ARG A 175 -5.38 21.70 12.10
CA ARG A 175 -6.14 22.86 12.62
C ARG A 175 -6.74 23.72 11.52
N ALA A 176 -6.14 23.77 10.35
CA ALA A 176 -6.63 24.53 9.19
C ALA A 176 -7.84 23.88 8.50
N LEU A 177 -8.16 22.61 8.80
CA LEU A 177 -9.31 21.94 8.20
C LEU A 177 -10.63 22.62 8.60
N GLU A 178 -11.55 22.78 7.67
CA GLU A 178 -12.85 23.41 7.90
C GLU A 178 -13.96 22.37 8.16
N GLY A 179 -14.96 22.74 8.95
CA GLY A 179 -16.07 21.87 9.34
C GLY A 179 -15.81 21.07 10.63
N ASP A 180 -16.80 20.39 11.22
CA ASP A 180 -16.66 19.50 12.38
C ASP A 180 -17.68 18.34 12.34
N PRO A 181 -17.26 17.10 12.06
CA PRO A 181 -15.92 16.76 11.58
C PRO A 181 -15.63 17.35 10.19
N ALA A 182 -14.40 17.78 9.97
CA ALA A 182 -13.95 18.22 8.67
C ALA A 182 -13.93 17.02 7.69
N LYS A 183 -14.18 17.25 6.41
CA LYS A 183 -14.07 16.21 5.38
C LYS A 183 -12.83 16.47 4.53
N ILE A 184 -11.93 15.50 4.45
CA ILE A 184 -10.80 15.54 3.51
C ILE A 184 -11.32 15.20 2.11
N GLY A 185 -11.11 16.13 1.18
CA GLY A 185 -11.47 15.91 -0.23
C GLY A 185 -10.42 15.09 -0.98
N PRO A 186 -10.78 14.55 -2.16
CA PRO A 186 -9.87 13.76 -2.98
C PRO A 186 -8.63 14.55 -3.42
N PRO A 187 -7.51 13.88 -3.64
CA PRO A 187 -6.35 14.48 -4.28
C PRO A 187 -6.58 14.68 -5.80
N THR A 188 -5.70 15.44 -6.42
CA THR A 188 -5.67 15.61 -7.88
C THR A 188 -4.85 14.51 -8.55
N SER A 189 -3.78 14.04 -7.87
CA SER A 189 -2.93 12.95 -8.33
C SER A 189 -2.21 12.29 -7.16
N ILE A 190 -1.94 11.01 -7.28
CA ILE A 190 -1.39 10.17 -6.22
C ILE A 190 -0.07 9.55 -6.67
N LEU A 191 0.94 9.56 -5.79
CA LEU A 191 2.15 8.75 -5.90
C LEU A 191 2.06 7.58 -4.93
N GLN A 192 1.98 6.35 -5.43
CA GLN A 192 2.06 5.15 -4.61
C GLN A 192 3.53 4.79 -4.34
N ILE A 193 3.84 4.44 -3.10
CA ILE A 193 5.21 4.15 -2.64
C ILE A 193 5.22 2.86 -1.82
N HIS A 194 6.17 1.98 -2.15
CA HIS A 194 6.59 0.88 -1.28
C HIS A 194 7.81 1.35 -0.46
N VAL A 195 7.63 1.52 0.84
CA VAL A 195 8.64 2.13 1.73
C VAL A 195 10.00 1.42 1.66
N PRO A 196 10.08 0.06 1.75
CA PRO A 196 11.35 -0.65 1.74
C PRO A 196 12.17 -0.49 0.45
N THR A 197 11.52 -0.18 -0.68
CA THR A 197 12.23 -0.03 -1.96
C THR A 197 12.39 1.42 -2.41
N ALA A 198 11.81 2.38 -1.68
CA ALA A 198 11.78 3.77 -2.09
C ALA A 198 13.11 4.52 -1.93
N THR A 199 13.93 4.12 -0.97
CA THR A 199 15.22 4.76 -0.66
C THR A 199 16.25 3.71 -0.22
N GLY A 200 17.54 4.04 -0.31
CA GLY A 200 18.61 3.16 0.17
C GLY A 200 18.55 2.86 1.67
N GLY A 201 17.87 3.67 2.48
CA GLY A 201 17.67 3.43 3.91
C GLY A 201 16.50 2.50 4.24
N MET A 202 15.61 2.21 3.30
CA MET A 202 14.51 1.25 3.39
C MET A 202 13.52 1.50 4.55
N THR A 203 13.47 2.70 5.13
CA THR A 203 12.68 3.05 6.32
C THR A 203 11.83 4.29 6.12
N LEU A 204 10.81 4.46 6.97
CA LEU A 204 9.97 5.67 6.99
C LEU A 204 10.80 6.92 7.26
N ALA A 205 11.76 6.84 8.19
CA ALA A 205 12.66 7.96 8.49
C ALA A 205 13.52 8.36 7.28
N SER A 206 14.05 7.39 6.53
CA SER A 206 14.83 7.68 5.32
C SER A 206 13.97 8.30 4.22
N LEU A 207 12.72 7.84 4.07
CA LEU A 207 11.76 8.43 3.13
C LEU A 207 11.38 9.86 3.55
N ALA A 208 11.14 10.11 4.85
CA ALA A 208 10.84 11.45 5.36
C ALA A 208 11.99 12.44 5.05
N ARG A 209 13.23 12.04 5.36
CA ARG A 209 14.43 12.85 5.03
C ARG A 209 14.57 13.11 3.53
N HIS A 210 14.25 12.13 2.69
CA HIS A 210 14.28 12.30 1.24
C HIS A 210 13.21 13.32 0.79
N VAL A 211 11.98 13.21 1.27
CA VAL A 211 10.89 14.16 0.98
C VAL A 211 11.27 15.58 1.41
N GLU A 212 11.86 15.75 2.59
CA GLU A 212 12.34 17.06 3.09
C GLU A 212 13.46 17.62 2.20
N THR A 213 14.43 16.79 1.80
CA THR A 213 15.54 17.21 0.92
C THR A 213 15.02 17.68 -0.44
N VAL A 214 14.11 16.93 -1.06
CA VAL A 214 13.47 17.32 -2.33
C VAL A 214 12.69 18.64 -2.15
N GLY A 215 11.95 18.75 -1.04
CA GLY A 215 11.20 19.97 -0.70
C GLY A 215 12.12 21.20 -0.54
N GLU A 216 13.24 21.06 0.14
CA GLU A 216 14.21 22.14 0.31
C GLU A 216 14.83 22.57 -1.02
N ARG A 217 15.23 21.63 -1.87
CA ARG A 217 15.77 21.94 -3.22
C ARG A 217 14.74 22.70 -4.05
N PHE A 218 13.48 22.20 -4.03
CA PHE A 218 12.37 22.84 -4.71
C PHE A 218 12.11 24.26 -4.20
N ALA A 219 12.07 24.48 -2.89
CA ALA A 219 11.84 25.79 -2.28
C ALA A 219 12.91 26.83 -2.61
N ARG A 220 14.16 26.37 -2.74
CA ARG A 220 15.31 27.23 -3.10
C ARG A 220 15.39 27.52 -4.60
N GLY A 221 14.54 26.92 -5.43
CA GLY A 221 14.62 27.01 -6.88
C GLY A 221 15.90 26.39 -7.45
N ALA A 222 16.47 25.39 -6.77
CA ALA A 222 17.63 24.67 -7.23
C ALA A 222 17.30 23.85 -8.49
N GLU A 223 18.31 23.54 -9.28
CA GLU A 223 18.17 22.60 -10.37
C GLU A 223 17.76 21.23 -9.80
N LEU A 224 16.68 20.69 -10.33
CA LEU A 224 16.10 19.43 -9.87
C LEU A 224 16.71 18.29 -10.67
N GLU A 225 17.28 17.33 -9.96
CA GLU A 225 17.75 16.09 -10.57
C GLU A 225 16.59 15.22 -11.06
N PRO A 226 16.80 14.30 -12.01
CA PRO A 226 15.78 13.37 -12.45
C PRO A 226 15.08 12.63 -11.29
N ALA A 227 15.83 12.21 -10.27
CA ALA A 227 15.34 11.56 -9.07
C ALA A 227 14.39 12.45 -8.24
N ASP A 228 14.70 13.74 -8.09
CA ASP A 228 13.84 14.70 -7.36
C ASP A 228 12.49 14.84 -8.05
N ARG A 229 12.46 14.82 -9.38
CA ARG A 229 11.23 14.98 -10.17
C ARG A 229 10.23 13.85 -9.98
N LEU A 230 10.69 12.65 -9.57
CA LEU A 230 9.80 11.52 -9.30
C LEU A 230 8.83 11.79 -8.14
N PHE A 231 9.19 12.67 -7.19
CA PHE A 231 8.37 13.02 -6.04
C PHE A 231 7.55 14.30 -6.22
N LEU A 232 7.66 14.95 -7.36
CA LEU A 232 7.01 16.24 -7.63
C LEU A 232 5.77 16.08 -8.51
N GLY A 233 4.88 17.06 -8.43
CA GLY A 233 3.68 17.10 -9.26
C GLY A 233 2.52 16.23 -8.72
N TYR A 234 2.64 15.69 -7.50
CA TYR A 234 1.58 14.99 -6.79
C TYR A 234 1.13 15.80 -5.57
N ASP A 235 -0.14 15.72 -5.23
CA ASP A 235 -0.71 16.30 -4.01
C ASP A 235 -1.15 15.24 -2.99
N ALA A 236 -0.86 13.96 -3.27
CA ALA A 236 -0.96 12.87 -2.30
C ALA A 236 0.15 11.83 -2.51
N VAL A 237 0.52 11.19 -1.41
CA VAL A 237 1.36 9.99 -1.37
C VAL A 237 0.54 8.88 -0.72
N GLN A 238 0.42 7.75 -1.41
CA GLN A 238 -0.16 6.52 -0.86
C GLN A 238 0.97 5.57 -0.51
N LEU A 239 1.07 5.18 0.75
CA LEU A 239 1.96 4.11 1.16
C LEU A 239 1.27 2.76 0.93
N MET A 240 1.97 1.81 0.34
CA MET A 240 1.59 0.40 0.46
C MET A 240 1.57 0.00 1.94
N PRO A 241 0.89 -1.10 2.32
CA PRO A 241 0.66 -1.39 3.73
C PRO A 241 1.93 -1.32 4.59
N VAL A 242 1.83 -0.64 5.71
CA VAL A 242 2.94 -0.44 6.66
C VAL A 242 2.70 -1.16 8.00
N GLU A 243 1.75 -2.07 8.00
CA GLU A 243 1.38 -2.93 9.13
C GLU A 243 2.38 -4.08 9.29
N PRO A 244 2.41 -4.73 10.48
CA PRO A 244 3.17 -5.95 10.68
C PRO A 244 2.75 -7.04 9.69
N THR A 245 3.72 -7.56 8.96
CA THR A 245 3.55 -8.62 7.98
C THR A 245 4.03 -9.96 8.53
N THR A 246 3.75 -11.02 7.78
CA THR A 246 4.35 -12.33 8.01
C THR A 246 5.88 -12.24 8.00
N VAL A 247 6.52 -13.10 8.73
CA VAL A 247 7.98 -13.16 8.89
C VAL A 247 8.51 -14.53 8.49
N HIS A 248 9.70 -14.57 7.92
CA HIS A 248 10.27 -15.78 7.34
C HIS A 248 10.49 -16.88 8.38
N GLU A 249 11.05 -16.52 9.53
CA GLU A 249 11.24 -17.47 10.62
C GLU A 249 10.09 -17.29 11.60
N ALA A 250 9.11 -18.17 11.58
CA ALA A 250 7.85 -18.04 12.27
C ALA A 250 7.93 -17.60 13.73
N GLY A 251 7.26 -16.55 14.04
CA GLY A 251 6.63 -16.11 15.27
C GLY A 251 7.42 -16.10 16.57
N PRO A 252 7.50 -17.19 17.30
CA PRO A 252 8.06 -17.18 18.66
C PRO A 252 9.54 -16.80 18.75
N ASP A 253 10.28 -16.88 17.65
CA ASP A 253 11.73 -16.62 17.64
C ASP A 253 12.12 -15.16 17.87
N PHE A 254 11.15 -14.21 17.75
CA PHE A 254 11.42 -12.79 18.01
C PHE A 254 11.40 -12.44 19.51
N TRP A 255 10.81 -13.31 20.32
CA TRP A 255 10.71 -13.15 21.78
C TRP A 255 10.76 -14.53 22.44
N THR A 256 11.96 -15.03 22.67
CA THR A 256 12.14 -16.37 23.26
C THR A 256 12.54 -16.27 24.73
N GLU A 257 11.70 -16.78 25.60
CA GLU A 257 11.92 -16.80 27.05
C GLU A 257 12.47 -18.16 27.50
N ALA A 258 13.49 -18.12 28.37
CA ALA A 258 14.06 -19.33 28.96
C ALA A 258 13.09 -20.01 29.95
N ASP A 259 12.41 -19.23 30.81
CA ASP A 259 11.45 -19.72 31.82
C ASP A 259 10.27 -18.75 31.98
N PRO A 260 9.07 -19.08 31.44
CA PRO A 260 7.89 -18.26 31.62
C PRO A 260 7.37 -18.15 33.05
N ALA A 261 7.86 -18.97 33.98
CA ALA A 261 7.44 -18.93 35.40
C ALA A 261 8.35 -18.05 36.29
N SER A 262 9.55 -17.73 35.84
CA SER A 262 10.52 -16.94 36.61
C SER A 262 10.04 -15.52 36.87
N GLU A 263 10.40 -14.92 38.02
CA GLU A 263 10.17 -13.50 38.31
C GLU A 263 11.02 -12.55 37.45
N VAL A 264 12.15 -13.04 36.94
CA VAL A 264 12.99 -12.34 35.98
C VAL A 264 12.94 -13.12 34.66
N ALA A 265 12.40 -12.47 33.64
CA ALA A 265 12.39 -13.02 32.29
C ALA A 265 13.73 -12.71 31.63
N GLU A 266 14.49 -13.74 31.27
CA GLU A 266 15.61 -13.62 30.34
C GLU A 266 15.10 -13.96 28.95
N VAL A 267 15.22 -13.02 28.04
CA VAL A 267 14.59 -13.07 26.70
C VAL A 267 15.64 -12.90 25.64
N ASP A 268 15.69 -13.82 24.71
CA ASP A 268 16.40 -13.68 23.46
C ASP A 268 15.50 -12.89 22.49
N LEU A 269 15.91 -11.67 22.16
CA LEU A 269 15.17 -10.72 21.32
C LEU A 269 15.72 -10.75 19.92
N ARG A 270 14.83 -10.73 18.95
CA ARG A 270 15.18 -10.70 17.54
C ARG A 270 14.36 -9.64 16.81
N ARG A 271 15.01 -8.86 15.95
CA ARG A 271 14.32 -7.86 15.15
C ARG A 271 13.68 -8.52 13.91
N PRO A 272 12.39 -8.27 13.63
CA PRO A 272 11.74 -8.72 12.40
C PRO A 272 12.42 -8.17 11.14
N ASP A 273 12.36 -8.94 10.07
CA ASP A 273 12.89 -8.56 8.78
C ASP A 273 11.81 -8.02 7.84
N THR A 274 12.23 -7.31 6.78
CA THR A 274 11.35 -6.46 5.97
C THR A 274 11.09 -6.97 4.56
N THR A 275 11.59 -8.13 4.20
CA THR A 275 11.47 -8.62 2.82
C THR A 275 10.03 -8.99 2.52
N ASN A 276 9.17 -7.99 2.30
CA ASN A 276 7.75 -8.18 2.04
C ASN A 276 7.17 -6.99 1.27
N TRP A 277 6.21 -7.25 0.40
CA TRP A 277 5.50 -6.24 -0.38
C TRP A 277 4.43 -5.48 0.42
N GLY A 278 4.13 -5.93 1.65
CA GLY A 278 3.24 -5.25 2.58
C GLY A 278 1.85 -5.88 2.75
N TYR A 279 1.35 -6.66 1.80
CA TYR A 279 -0.03 -7.21 1.86
C TYR A 279 -0.13 -8.57 2.55
N ASP A 280 0.98 -9.21 2.88
CA ASP A 280 0.97 -10.44 3.70
C ASP A 280 0.84 -10.08 5.19
N VAL A 281 -0.22 -9.38 5.55
CA VAL A 281 -0.45 -8.92 6.93
C VAL A 281 -0.88 -10.04 7.84
N VAL A 282 -0.50 -9.99 9.11
CA VAL A 282 -0.97 -10.92 10.13
C VAL A 282 -2.21 -10.43 10.89
N ILE A 283 -2.76 -9.29 10.53
CA ILE A 283 -3.89 -8.54 11.13
C ILE A 283 -3.67 -8.19 12.62
N ALA A 284 -2.92 -8.97 13.38
CA ALA A 284 -2.53 -8.62 14.74
C ALA A 284 -1.61 -7.39 14.71
N GLY A 285 -1.97 -6.36 15.47
CA GLY A 285 -1.20 -5.12 15.50
C GLY A 285 -1.44 -4.20 14.29
N MET A 286 -2.55 -4.31 13.60
CA MET A 286 -2.93 -3.39 12.51
C MET A 286 -2.94 -1.91 12.94
N ALA A 287 -3.09 -1.64 14.24
CA ALA A 287 -2.97 -0.28 14.79
C ALA A 287 -1.52 0.21 14.88
N ALA A 288 -0.52 -0.69 14.75
CA ALA A 288 0.89 -0.38 14.84
C ALA A 288 1.54 -0.19 13.47
N VAL A 289 2.80 0.22 13.49
CA VAL A 289 3.70 0.25 12.32
C VAL A 289 4.61 -0.97 12.37
N ASN A 290 4.86 -1.58 11.22
CA ASN A 290 5.83 -2.68 11.11
C ASN A 290 7.21 -2.23 11.61
N PRO A 291 7.77 -2.85 12.66
CA PRO A 291 9.03 -2.41 13.25
C PRO A 291 10.20 -2.49 12.27
N ALA A 292 10.09 -3.33 11.26
CA ALA A 292 11.10 -3.45 10.24
C ALA A 292 11.20 -2.21 9.33
N LEU A 293 10.15 -1.38 9.24
CA LEU A 293 10.14 -0.12 8.51
C LEU A 293 10.65 1.07 9.34
N LEU A 294 11.01 0.84 10.61
CA LEU A 294 11.39 1.87 11.55
C LEU A 294 12.90 1.87 11.79
N GLU A 295 13.60 2.94 11.46
CA GLU A 295 15.05 3.07 11.68
C GLU A 295 15.39 3.05 13.18
N SER A 296 14.63 3.81 13.97
CA SER A 296 14.78 3.90 15.42
C SER A 296 14.01 2.81 16.21
N GLY A 297 13.11 2.08 15.53
CA GLY A 297 12.14 1.20 16.17
C GLY A 297 10.97 1.95 16.83
N ARG A 298 10.75 3.25 16.49
CA ARG A 298 9.72 4.10 17.08
C ARG A 298 8.60 4.43 16.09
N PRO A 299 7.33 4.28 16.49
CA PRO A 299 6.19 4.55 15.61
C PRO A 299 6.08 6.03 15.19
N ASP A 300 6.75 6.94 15.89
CA ASP A 300 6.87 8.37 15.57
C ASP A 300 7.35 8.63 14.15
N GLU A 301 8.11 7.71 13.54
CA GLU A 301 8.63 7.89 12.18
C GLU A 301 7.52 8.01 11.13
N LEU A 302 6.35 7.37 11.36
CA LEU A 302 5.19 7.56 10.49
C LEU A 302 4.61 8.97 10.64
N VAL A 303 4.57 9.50 11.86
CA VAL A 303 4.13 10.89 12.14
C VAL A 303 5.11 11.90 11.54
N ASP A 304 6.42 11.61 11.59
CA ASP A 304 7.45 12.48 10.99
C ASP A 304 7.31 12.50 9.46
N LEU A 305 7.04 11.37 8.83
CA LEU A 305 6.78 11.31 7.38
C LEU A 305 5.50 12.10 7.02
N ALA A 306 4.41 11.92 7.79
CA ALA A 306 3.19 12.71 7.58
C ALA A 306 3.49 14.21 7.67
N ALA A 307 4.26 14.62 8.69
CA ALA A 307 4.66 16.01 8.87
C ALA A 307 5.54 16.55 7.73
N ALA A 308 6.45 15.75 7.21
CA ALA A 308 7.27 16.10 6.04
C ALA A 308 6.41 16.34 4.79
N LEU A 309 5.40 15.49 4.58
CA LEU A 309 4.46 15.61 3.46
C LEU A 309 3.55 16.84 3.61
N HIS A 310 2.96 17.07 4.79
CA HIS A 310 2.08 18.21 5.06
C HIS A 310 2.81 19.55 4.98
N ARG A 311 4.10 19.58 5.29
CA ARG A 311 4.94 20.79 5.20
C ARG A 311 5.66 20.93 3.86
N PHE A 312 5.37 20.07 2.88
CA PHE A 312 6.06 20.12 1.59
C PHE A 312 5.87 21.51 0.93
N PRO A 313 6.96 22.19 0.52
CA PRO A 313 6.89 23.56 0.02
C PRO A 313 6.05 23.72 -1.24
N GLY A 314 5.35 24.83 -1.32
CA GLY A 314 4.50 25.20 -2.45
C GLY A 314 3.16 24.47 -2.48
N ARG A 315 3.11 23.16 -2.25
CA ARG A 315 1.86 22.41 -2.17
C ARG A 315 1.99 21.24 -1.19
N PRO A 316 1.37 21.32 -0.02
CA PRO A 316 1.29 20.22 0.91
C PRO A 316 0.75 18.96 0.26
N LYS A 317 1.23 17.80 0.72
CA LYS A 317 0.84 16.49 0.20
C LYS A 317 0.07 15.72 1.24
N LYS A 318 -1.07 15.14 0.85
CA LYS A 318 -1.86 14.24 1.69
C LYS A 318 -1.14 12.91 1.85
N LEU A 319 -1.27 12.30 3.03
CA LEU A 319 -0.85 10.93 3.30
C LEU A 319 -2.05 9.99 3.21
N ILE A 320 -1.97 8.96 2.36
CA ILE A 320 -2.97 7.90 2.24
C ILE A 320 -2.34 6.60 2.75
N LEU A 321 -3.00 5.92 3.67
CA LEU A 321 -2.59 4.60 4.15
C LEU A 321 -3.42 3.51 3.47
N ASP A 322 -2.74 2.48 3.02
CA ASP A 322 -3.35 1.28 2.49
C ASP A 322 -3.61 0.30 3.63
N VAL A 323 -4.83 -0.21 3.78
CA VAL A 323 -5.22 -1.09 4.87
C VAL A 323 -5.82 -2.38 4.35
N VAL A 324 -5.38 -3.50 4.91
CA VAL A 324 -5.78 -4.85 4.52
C VAL A 324 -6.68 -5.43 5.60
N PHE A 325 -8.00 -5.43 5.38
CA PHE A 325 -8.98 -5.95 6.35
C PHE A 325 -9.73 -7.19 5.86
N GLY A 326 -9.58 -7.54 4.60
CA GLY A 326 -10.27 -8.70 4.01
C GLY A 326 -9.62 -10.03 4.35
N HIS A 327 -8.31 -10.04 4.56
CA HIS A 327 -7.54 -11.26 4.79
C HIS A 327 -6.43 -11.11 5.82
N SER A 328 -5.88 -12.22 6.26
CA SER A 328 -4.68 -12.34 7.07
C SER A 328 -3.83 -13.48 6.54
N ASP A 329 -2.51 -13.36 6.61
CA ASP A 329 -1.63 -14.51 6.41
C ASP A 329 -1.94 -15.62 7.45
N ASN A 330 -1.61 -16.86 7.11
CA ASN A 330 -1.80 -18.01 8.01
C ASN A 330 -1.08 -17.87 9.35
N GLN A 331 -0.01 -17.10 9.44
CA GLN A 331 0.67 -16.83 10.70
C GLN A 331 -0.24 -16.11 11.71
N GLY A 332 -1.25 -15.39 11.25
CA GLY A 332 -2.28 -14.80 12.11
C GLY A 332 -3.00 -15.81 13.01
N LEU A 333 -3.13 -17.07 12.57
CA LEU A 333 -3.70 -18.16 13.37
C LEU A 333 -2.91 -18.46 14.65
N GLY A 334 -1.63 -18.08 14.71
CA GLY A 334 -0.77 -18.25 15.88
C GLY A 334 -0.85 -17.13 16.91
N VAL A 335 -1.48 -15.99 16.55
CA VAL A 335 -1.51 -14.76 17.39
C VAL A 335 -2.90 -14.28 17.75
N LEU A 336 -3.91 -14.65 16.97
CA LEU A 336 -5.30 -14.25 17.20
C LEU A 336 -6.19 -15.48 17.45
N ASN A 337 -7.27 -15.25 18.19
CA ASN A 337 -8.24 -16.32 18.43
C ASN A 337 -9.03 -16.65 17.15
N ARG A 338 -9.63 -17.86 17.12
CA ARG A 338 -10.31 -18.38 15.94
C ARG A 338 -11.48 -17.52 15.41
N HIS A 339 -12.07 -16.66 16.23
CA HIS A 339 -13.21 -15.84 15.85
C HIS A 339 -12.86 -14.73 14.85
N TYR A 340 -11.58 -14.39 14.74
CA TYR A 340 -11.11 -13.47 13.72
C TYR A 340 -11.18 -14.04 12.30
N PHE A 341 -11.29 -15.37 12.15
CA PHE A 341 -11.13 -16.04 10.85
C PHE A 341 -12.41 -16.73 10.41
N ALA A 342 -12.73 -16.60 9.12
CA ALA A 342 -13.88 -17.24 8.49
C ALA A 342 -13.51 -18.48 7.65
N GLY A 343 -12.21 -18.75 7.50
CA GLY A 343 -11.68 -19.89 6.76
C GLY A 343 -10.58 -19.48 5.78
N PRO A 344 -9.94 -20.47 5.11
CA PRO A 344 -8.79 -20.23 4.24
C PRO A 344 -9.18 -19.49 2.96
N ASN A 345 -8.21 -18.75 2.41
CA ASN A 345 -8.25 -18.13 1.09
C ASN A 345 -6.86 -18.21 0.41
N MET A 346 -6.72 -17.61 -0.76
CA MET A 346 -5.47 -17.63 -1.52
C MET A 346 -4.31 -16.87 -0.85
N TYR A 347 -4.60 -15.97 0.10
CA TYR A 347 -3.60 -15.18 0.85
C TYR A 347 -3.38 -15.70 2.27
N GLY A 348 -4.10 -16.73 2.69
CA GLY A 348 -4.05 -17.30 4.02
C GLY A 348 -5.43 -17.55 4.59
N GLN A 349 -6.01 -16.58 5.31
CA GLN A 349 -7.31 -16.68 5.98
C GLN A 349 -8.19 -15.50 5.63
N ASN A 350 -9.48 -15.75 5.37
CA ASN A 350 -10.49 -14.69 5.34
C ASN A 350 -10.74 -14.16 6.75
N ILE A 351 -10.90 -12.84 6.88
CA ILE A 351 -11.29 -12.23 8.15
C ILE A 351 -12.81 -12.33 8.34
N ASN A 352 -13.20 -12.70 9.55
CA ASN A 352 -14.61 -12.86 9.94
C ASN A 352 -15.26 -11.53 10.35
N TYR A 353 -15.33 -10.58 9.43
CA TYR A 353 -16.02 -9.30 9.67
C TYR A 353 -17.53 -9.44 9.91
N ARG A 354 -18.11 -10.64 9.73
CA ARG A 354 -19.50 -10.96 10.11
C ARG A 354 -19.65 -11.18 11.61
N ASN A 355 -18.56 -11.44 12.34
CA ASN A 355 -18.55 -11.38 13.78
C ASN A 355 -18.58 -9.90 14.22
N TRP A 356 -19.61 -9.50 14.95
CA TRP A 356 -19.82 -8.10 15.34
C TRP A 356 -18.67 -7.50 16.15
N THR A 357 -18.02 -8.28 16.98
CA THR A 357 -16.85 -7.80 17.75
C THR A 357 -15.64 -7.63 16.84
N VAL A 358 -15.38 -8.58 15.95
CA VAL A 358 -14.28 -8.46 14.98
C VAL A 358 -14.51 -7.26 14.06
N ARG A 359 -15.73 -7.09 13.52
CA ARG A 359 -16.11 -5.92 12.72
C ARG A 359 -15.82 -4.60 13.45
N ALA A 360 -16.19 -4.52 14.72
CA ALA A 360 -15.94 -3.33 15.53
C ALA A 360 -14.44 -3.10 15.81
N ILE A 361 -13.68 -4.19 16.03
CA ILE A 361 -12.23 -4.14 16.24
C ILE A 361 -11.52 -3.60 14.99
N LEU A 362 -11.87 -4.07 13.80
CA LEU A 362 -11.26 -3.60 12.54
C LEU A 362 -11.47 -2.08 12.36
N LEU A 363 -12.67 -1.57 12.64
CA LEU A 363 -12.93 -0.13 12.57
C LEU A 363 -12.12 0.68 13.60
N GLU A 364 -11.92 0.12 14.80
CA GLU A 364 -11.10 0.77 15.81
C GLU A 364 -9.61 0.70 15.47
N MET A 365 -9.12 -0.41 14.89
CA MET A 365 -7.76 -0.51 14.35
C MET A 365 -7.51 0.55 13.28
N GLN A 366 -8.44 0.69 12.32
CA GLN A 366 -8.38 1.73 11.30
C GLN A 366 -8.31 3.12 11.94
N ARG A 367 -9.17 3.41 12.91
CA ARG A 367 -9.18 4.70 13.59
C ARG A 367 -7.83 5.00 14.22
N ARG A 368 -7.27 4.07 14.99
CA ARG A 368 -5.98 4.25 15.65
C ARG A 368 -4.84 4.41 14.67
N LYS A 369 -4.86 3.66 13.57
CA LYS A 369 -3.87 3.78 12.51
C LYS A 369 -3.91 5.15 11.84
N VAL A 370 -5.08 5.61 11.50
CA VAL A 370 -5.25 6.90 10.81
C VAL A 370 -4.94 8.08 11.75
N ASP A 371 -5.13 7.93 13.06
CA ASP A 371 -4.75 8.93 14.06
C ASP A 371 -3.23 9.21 14.12
N PHE A 372 -2.37 8.39 13.48
CA PHE A 372 -0.97 8.76 13.20
C PHE A 372 -0.86 9.97 12.27
N GLY A 373 -1.92 10.35 11.57
CA GLY A 373 -1.99 11.56 10.77
C GLY A 373 -2.24 11.36 9.29
N ALA A 374 -2.93 10.30 8.92
CA ALA A 374 -3.31 10.09 7.53
C ALA A 374 -4.52 10.92 7.12
N ASP A 375 -4.52 11.42 5.90
CA ASP A 375 -5.59 12.18 5.27
C ASP A 375 -6.54 11.29 4.48
N GLY A 376 -6.08 10.11 4.11
CA GLY A 376 -6.84 9.16 3.32
C GLY A 376 -6.57 7.72 3.70
N VAL A 377 -7.49 6.85 3.30
CA VAL A 377 -7.41 5.39 3.45
C VAL A 377 -7.75 4.74 2.12
N ARG A 378 -6.92 3.82 1.67
CA ARG A 378 -7.26 2.85 0.64
C ARG A 378 -7.58 1.53 1.31
N VAL A 379 -8.74 0.96 1.00
CA VAL A 379 -9.16 -0.35 1.51
C VAL A 379 -8.88 -1.39 0.45
N ASP A 380 -7.95 -2.30 0.77
CA ASP A 380 -7.56 -3.40 -0.09
C ASP A 380 -8.68 -4.42 -0.23
N GLY A 381 -8.92 -4.90 -1.45
CA GLY A 381 -9.87 -5.97 -1.72
C GLY A 381 -11.30 -5.66 -1.26
N ALA A 382 -11.80 -4.44 -1.41
CA ALA A 382 -13.12 -4.03 -0.93
C ALA A 382 -14.26 -4.92 -1.46
N GLN A 383 -14.12 -5.49 -2.66
CA GLN A 383 -15.06 -6.48 -3.22
C GLN A 383 -15.14 -7.79 -2.43
N ASP A 384 -14.21 -8.06 -1.53
CA ASP A 384 -14.16 -9.31 -0.75
C ASP A 384 -14.99 -9.26 0.53
N PHE A 385 -15.50 -8.08 0.89
CA PHE A 385 -16.52 -7.94 1.94
C PHE A 385 -17.87 -8.44 1.44
N LYS A 386 -18.01 -9.76 1.31
CA LYS A 386 -19.18 -10.43 0.74
C LYS A 386 -19.47 -11.75 1.46
N TRP A 387 -20.73 -12.21 1.39
CA TRP A 387 -21.16 -13.49 1.94
C TRP A 387 -22.23 -14.12 1.07
N TRP A 388 -22.31 -15.43 1.14
CA TRP A 388 -23.41 -16.17 0.52
C TRP A 388 -24.66 -16.12 1.39
N ASP A 389 -25.73 -15.56 0.87
CA ASP A 389 -27.07 -15.58 1.49
C ASP A 389 -27.76 -16.89 1.05
N ALA A 390 -27.74 -17.89 1.94
CA ALA A 390 -28.28 -19.20 1.63
C ALA A 390 -29.83 -19.23 1.50
N ASP A 391 -30.54 -18.27 2.12
CA ASP A 391 -31.99 -18.18 2.05
C ASP A 391 -32.49 -17.66 0.70
N GLN A 392 -31.68 -16.79 0.09
CA GLN A 392 -31.97 -16.18 -1.22
C GLN A 392 -31.11 -16.72 -2.36
N GLU A 393 -30.15 -17.60 -2.04
CA GLU A 393 -29.20 -18.18 -3.00
C GLU A 393 -28.45 -17.12 -3.83
N ILE A 394 -28.03 -16.02 -3.19
CA ILE A 394 -27.28 -14.93 -3.84
C ILE A 394 -26.03 -14.56 -3.05
N LEU A 395 -25.04 -14.06 -3.78
CA LEU A 395 -23.85 -13.43 -3.19
C LEU A 395 -24.18 -11.96 -2.86
N ARG A 396 -24.06 -11.60 -1.59
CA ARG A 396 -24.26 -10.22 -1.12
C ARG A 396 -22.94 -9.55 -0.81
N HIS A 397 -22.81 -8.28 -1.17
CA HIS A 397 -21.73 -7.40 -0.75
C HIS A 397 -22.15 -6.59 0.48
N ASP A 398 -21.22 -6.36 1.39
CA ASP A 398 -21.41 -5.56 2.61
C ASP A 398 -21.02 -4.09 2.39
N ASP A 399 -21.73 -3.42 1.47
CA ASP A 399 -21.47 -2.01 1.15
C ASP A 399 -21.73 -1.11 2.36
N ASP A 400 -22.63 -1.50 3.26
CA ASP A 400 -22.85 -0.79 4.52
C ASP A 400 -21.59 -0.75 5.38
N TYR A 401 -20.78 -1.84 5.36
CA TYR A 401 -19.53 -1.86 6.10
C TYR A 401 -18.47 -0.95 5.48
N LEU A 402 -18.39 -0.87 4.16
CA LEU A 402 -17.51 0.09 3.49
C LEU A 402 -17.92 1.54 3.84
N GLN A 403 -19.21 1.81 3.91
CA GLN A 403 -19.73 3.10 4.37
C GLN A 403 -19.36 3.39 5.84
N GLU A 404 -19.46 2.39 6.73
CA GLU A 404 -19.03 2.54 8.12
C GLU A 404 -17.55 2.87 8.23
N MET A 405 -16.68 2.27 7.38
CA MET A 405 -15.25 2.60 7.31
C MET A 405 -15.04 4.06 6.95
N SER A 406 -15.76 4.58 5.94
CA SER A 406 -15.64 5.98 5.51
C SER A 406 -16.25 6.98 6.51
N ASP A 407 -17.14 6.54 7.39
CA ASP A 407 -17.78 7.37 8.42
C ASP A 407 -16.97 7.45 9.73
N VAL A 408 -15.87 6.70 9.86
CA VAL A 408 -15.02 6.76 11.06
C VAL A 408 -14.43 8.15 11.21
N VAL A 409 -14.71 8.78 12.36
CA VAL A 409 -14.16 10.10 12.69
C VAL A 409 -12.81 9.93 13.37
N GLN A 410 -11.82 10.58 12.81
CA GLN A 410 -10.46 10.65 13.30
C GLN A 410 -10.26 11.87 14.21
N GLN A 411 -9.21 11.84 15.05
CA GLN A 411 -8.88 12.96 15.90
C GLN A 411 -7.37 13.17 15.98
N VAL A 412 -6.87 14.22 15.35
CA VAL A 412 -5.45 14.57 15.30
C VAL A 412 -5.29 16.05 15.66
N ALA A 413 -4.31 16.38 16.50
CA ALA A 413 -4.01 17.73 16.94
C ALA A 413 -5.24 18.51 17.48
N GLY A 414 -6.15 17.82 18.16
CA GLY A 414 -7.39 18.38 18.68
C GLY A 414 -8.48 18.61 17.63
N ARG A 415 -8.25 18.25 16.37
CA ARG A 415 -9.19 18.41 15.26
C ARG A 415 -9.87 17.10 14.93
N ARG A 416 -11.20 17.13 14.74
CA ARG A 416 -11.99 15.99 14.27
C ARG A 416 -12.16 16.09 12.76
N TYR A 417 -11.93 14.96 12.05
CA TYR A 417 -12.11 14.92 10.61
C TYR A 417 -12.48 13.52 10.12
N ARG A 418 -12.98 13.42 8.90
CA ARG A 418 -13.14 12.17 8.14
C ARG A 418 -12.12 12.16 7.01
N PRO A 419 -11.26 11.12 6.92
CA PRO A 419 -10.32 10.98 5.82
C PRO A 419 -11.06 10.72 4.49
N TRP A 420 -10.36 10.96 3.40
CA TRP A 420 -10.80 10.54 2.09
C TRP A 420 -10.61 9.03 1.93
N PHE A 421 -11.57 8.35 1.24
CA PHE A 421 -11.53 6.91 1.05
C PHE A 421 -11.38 6.53 -0.40
N VAL A 422 -10.58 5.46 -0.64
CA VAL A 422 -10.44 4.74 -1.89
C VAL A 422 -10.73 3.27 -1.60
N PHE A 423 -11.69 2.71 -2.31
CA PHE A 423 -11.99 1.30 -2.22
C PHE A 423 -11.43 0.58 -3.43
N GLU A 424 -10.53 -0.39 -3.22
CA GLU A 424 -10.14 -1.29 -4.29
C GLU A 424 -11.27 -2.23 -4.56
N ASP A 425 -12.03 -1.96 -5.61
CA ASP A 425 -13.24 -2.70 -5.93
C ASP A 425 -13.19 -3.20 -7.38
N GLY A 426 -13.12 -4.52 -7.54
CA GLY A 426 -13.11 -5.17 -8.84
C GLY A 426 -14.51 -5.42 -9.42
N ARG A 427 -15.60 -5.10 -8.71
CA ARG A 427 -16.96 -5.30 -9.19
C ARG A 427 -17.28 -4.53 -10.47
N PRO A 428 -16.76 -3.32 -10.67
CA PRO A 428 -16.88 -2.65 -11.95
C PRO A 428 -16.18 -3.36 -13.10
N TRP A 429 -15.39 -4.38 -12.84
CA TRP A 429 -14.72 -5.17 -13.87
C TRP A 429 -15.62 -6.27 -14.43
N PRO A 430 -15.62 -6.49 -15.77
CA PRO A 430 -16.35 -7.58 -16.38
C PRO A 430 -15.97 -8.94 -15.80
N GLN A 431 -16.92 -9.57 -15.14
CA GLN A 431 -16.89 -11.01 -14.97
C GLN A 431 -17.42 -11.60 -16.26
N GLU A 432 -17.15 -12.76 -16.56
CA GLU A 432 -17.45 -13.70 -17.62
C GLU A 432 -18.29 -13.26 -18.86
N ASP A 433 -19.28 -12.40 -18.75
CA ASP A 433 -20.13 -12.02 -19.87
C ASP A 433 -20.47 -10.53 -19.94
N TRP A 434 -20.63 -10.08 -21.12
CA TRP A 434 -20.88 -8.74 -21.61
C TRP A 434 -22.10 -8.00 -21.04
N GLU A 435 -22.87 -8.58 -20.13
CA GLU A 435 -24.01 -7.99 -19.43
C GLU A 435 -23.67 -7.02 -18.29
N LEU A 436 -22.53 -6.45 -18.37
CA LEU A 436 -21.83 -5.70 -17.34
C LEU A 436 -22.36 -4.34 -17.00
N SER A 437 -23.13 -3.79 -17.91
CA SER A 437 -23.57 -2.41 -17.77
C SER A 437 -24.51 -2.21 -16.58
N SER A 438 -25.25 -3.24 -16.15
CA SER A 438 -26.20 -3.10 -15.06
C SER A 438 -25.57 -3.17 -13.67
N THR A 439 -24.73 -4.16 -13.41
CA THR A 439 -24.01 -4.29 -12.11
C THR A 439 -23.04 -3.15 -11.89
N TYR A 440 -22.35 -2.77 -12.94
CA TYR A 440 -21.42 -1.67 -12.95
C TYR A 440 -22.10 -0.32 -12.66
N ARG A 441 -23.24 -0.04 -13.28
CA ARG A 441 -24.03 1.17 -13.00
C ARG A 441 -24.54 1.21 -11.58
N ALA A 442 -25.01 0.10 -11.05
CA ALA A 442 -25.50 0.04 -9.69
C ALA A 442 -24.41 0.40 -8.66
N VAL A 443 -23.17 -0.06 -8.89
CA VAL A 443 -22.03 0.32 -8.04
C VAL A 443 -21.72 1.81 -8.16
N ILE A 444 -21.74 2.38 -9.37
CA ILE A 444 -21.51 3.82 -9.57
C ILE A 444 -22.61 4.66 -8.94
N GLU A 445 -23.87 4.25 -9.09
CA GLU A 445 -25.02 4.97 -8.54
C GLU A 445 -25.05 4.90 -7.00
N ALA A 446 -24.57 3.80 -6.41
CA ALA A 446 -24.47 3.66 -4.97
C ALA A 446 -23.27 4.41 -4.37
N GLN A 447 -22.30 4.78 -5.19
CA GLN A 447 -21.10 5.48 -4.74
C GLN A 447 -21.43 6.88 -4.25
N ARG A 448 -20.86 7.29 -3.12
CA ARG A 448 -20.91 8.67 -2.65
C ARG A 448 -20.05 9.56 -3.54
N ASP A 449 -20.47 10.80 -3.76
CA ASP A 449 -19.75 11.80 -4.59
C ASP A 449 -18.30 12.05 -4.14
N ASP A 450 -18.01 11.79 -2.88
CA ASP A 450 -16.74 12.06 -2.23
C ASP A 450 -15.87 10.82 -1.98
N ASP A 451 -16.37 9.61 -2.27
CA ASP A 451 -15.59 8.38 -2.24
C ASP A 451 -15.13 8.02 -3.66
N VAL A 452 -14.04 7.31 -3.77
CA VAL A 452 -13.42 6.95 -5.05
C VAL A 452 -13.13 5.46 -5.09
N PHE A 453 -13.51 4.82 -6.19
CA PHE A 453 -13.15 3.43 -6.45
C PHE A 453 -11.80 3.35 -7.16
N GLN A 454 -10.92 2.55 -6.64
CA GLN A 454 -9.73 2.13 -7.36
C GLN A 454 -10.09 0.98 -8.28
N TRP A 455 -9.79 1.17 -9.56
CA TRP A 455 -10.06 0.19 -10.58
C TRP A 455 -8.74 -0.38 -11.10
N GLY A 456 -8.31 -1.51 -10.55
CA GLY A 456 -7.04 -2.14 -10.91
C GLY A 456 -6.84 -2.35 -12.41
N PRO A 457 -7.77 -2.98 -13.12
CA PRO A 457 -7.56 -3.29 -14.55
C PRO A 457 -7.60 -2.11 -15.51
N LEU A 458 -7.96 -0.93 -15.06
CA LEU A 458 -7.88 0.30 -15.85
C LEU A 458 -6.63 1.10 -15.60
N THR A 459 -5.86 0.75 -14.59
CA THR A 459 -4.54 1.29 -14.40
C THR A 459 -3.64 0.75 -15.50
N PHE A 460 -3.03 1.65 -16.23
CA PHE A 460 -2.14 1.32 -17.30
C PHE A 460 -0.74 1.34 -16.76
N ALA A 461 -0.12 0.20 -16.73
CA ALA A 461 1.22 0.10 -16.23
C ALA A 461 2.22 0.67 -17.22
N HIS A 462 3.19 1.38 -16.71
CA HIS A 462 4.46 1.51 -17.39
C HIS A 462 4.99 0.12 -17.72
N ASN A 463 5.77 -0.01 -18.77
CA ASN A 463 6.45 -1.24 -19.19
C ASN A 463 5.53 -2.48 -19.34
N THR A 464 4.36 -2.31 -19.88
CA THR A 464 3.48 -3.42 -20.22
C THR A 464 3.15 -3.46 -21.72
N PRO A 465 4.04 -3.96 -22.55
CA PRO A 465 3.81 -4.04 -24.00
C PRO A 465 2.53 -4.78 -24.35
N PHE A 466 2.21 -5.81 -23.56
CA PHE A 466 1.01 -6.61 -23.79
C PHE A 466 -0.30 -5.85 -23.57
N LEU A 467 -0.41 -5.01 -22.55
CA LEU A 467 -1.60 -4.18 -22.35
C LEU A 467 -1.72 -3.09 -23.42
N TYR A 468 -0.61 -2.64 -23.92
CA TYR A 468 -0.52 -1.61 -24.93
C TYR A 468 -1.11 -2.03 -26.26
N THR A 469 -0.98 -3.30 -26.66
CA THR A 469 -1.45 -3.84 -27.93
C THR A 469 -2.96 -3.94 -28.07
N PHE A 470 -3.73 -3.79 -27.00
CA PHE A 470 -5.17 -4.06 -26.99
C PHE A 470 -6.05 -2.83 -26.78
N TRP A 471 -5.55 -1.65 -27.07
CA TRP A 471 -6.30 -0.43 -26.76
C TRP A 471 -7.54 -0.27 -27.60
N LEU A 472 -7.48 -0.52 -28.88
CA LEU A 472 -8.66 -0.45 -29.73
C LEU A 472 -9.68 -1.51 -29.29
N ALA A 473 -9.24 -2.68 -28.91
CA ALA A 473 -10.11 -3.73 -28.35
C ALA A 473 -10.74 -3.33 -27.00
N LYS A 474 -10.13 -2.39 -26.26
CA LYS A 474 -10.65 -1.86 -25.00
C LYS A 474 -11.29 -0.49 -25.08
N TRP A 475 -11.56 -0.02 -26.29
CA TRP A 475 -12.15 1.29 -26.55
C TRP A 475 -13.41 1.57 -25.74
N TRP A 476 -14.30 0.58 -25.64
CA TRP A 476 -15.52 0.67 -24.86
C TRP A 476 -15.25 0.97 -23.36
N ARG A 477 -14.17 0.45 -22.81
CA ARG A 477 -13.78 0.66 -21.42
C ARG A 477 -13.29 2.10 -21.21
N ILE A 478 -12.57 2.64 -22.17
CA ILE A 478 -12.13 4.04 -22.12
C ILE A 478 -13.32 4.98 -22.20
N ARG A 479 -14.34 4.63 -23.01
CA ARG A 479 -15.60 5.39 -23.05
C ARG A 479 -16.29 5.42 -21.69
N GLU A 480 -16.29 4.32 -20.93
CA GLU A 480 -16.85 4.31 -19.59
C GLU A 480 -16.08 5.21 -18.62
N ILE A 481 -14.74 5.26 -18.71
CA ILE A 481 -13.95 6.22 -17.94
C ILE A 481 -14.37 7.65 -18.27
N VAL A 482 -14.52 7.94 -19.54
CA VAL A 482 -14.91 9.27 -20.05
C VAL A 482 -16.29 9.67 -19.50
N GLU A 483 -17.22 8.74 -19.45
CA GLU A 483 -18.61 8.97 -19.04
C GLU A 483 -18.81 8.93 -17.51
N HIS A 484 -18.03 8.11 -16.78
CA HIS A 484 -18.29 7.79 -15.38
C HIS A 484 -17.05 7.87 -14.46
N GLY A 485 -15.87 8.12 -15.00
CA GLY A 485 -14.61 7.96 -14.30
C GLY A 485 -14.25 9.05 -13.27
N ALA A 486 -15.07 10.09 -13.07
CA ALA A 486 -14.75 11.21 -12.17
C ALA A 486 -14.36 10.77 -10.75
N ASN A 487 -14.94 9.68 -10.28
CA ASN A 487 -14.69 9.11 -8.96
C ASN A 487 -13.87 7.81 -9.00
N TRP A 488 -13.08 7.60 -10.07
CA TRP A 488 -12.21 6.44 -10.17
C TRP A 488 -10.75 6.83 -10.02
N ILE A 489 -9.94 5.87 -9.55
CA ILE A 489 -8.51 5.96 -9.74
C ILE A 489 -8.22 5.58 -11.18
N SER A 490 -7.74 6.55 -11.93
CA SER A 490 -7.19 6.34 -13.26
C SER A 490 -5.68 6.42 -13.14
N GLY A 491 -4.94 5.43 -13.56
CA GLY A 491 -3.56 5.51 -13.22
C GLY A 491 -2.63 5.18 -14.37
N CYS A 492 -1.39 5.62 -14.26
CA CYS A 492 -0.32 5.19 -15.11
C CYS A 492 0.22 3.84 -14.62
N ALA A 493 0.34 3.67 -13.31
CA ALA A 493 0.71 2.41 -12.69
C ALA A 493 0.33 2.34 -11.21
N ASN A 494 0.13 1.14 -10.73
CA ASN A 494 0.22 0.77 -9.33
C ASN A 494 1.09 -0.52 -9.20
N HIS A 495 1.28 -0.99 -7.99
CA HIS A 495 2.09 -2.19 -7.73
C HIS A 495 1.57 -3.43 -8.47
N ASP A 496 0.26 -3.59 -8.61
CA ASP A 496 -0.37 -4.71 -9.32
C ASP A 496 -0.21 -4.63 -10.83
N THR A 497 -0.44 -3.46 -11.41
CA THR A 497 -0.40 -3.30 -12.88
C THR A 497 1.01 -3.41 -13.42
N LEU A 498 2.01 -2.92 -12.69
CA LEU A 498 3.41 -3.07 -13.05
C LEU A 498 3.81 -4.56 -13.04
N ARG A 499 3.41 -5.29 -12.00
CA ARG A 499 3.65 -6.73 -11.90
C ARG A 499 2.98 -7.52 -13.02
N ARG A 500 1.70 -7.25 -13.29
CA ARG A 500 0.94 -7.98 -14.32
C ARG A 500 1.55 -7.82 -15.71
N GLY A 501 2.15 -6.69 -15.99
CA GLY A 501 2.87 -6.45 -17.24
C GLY A 501 4.06 -7.37 -17.44
N THR A 502 4.63 -7.87 -16.36
CA THR A 502 5.79 -8.77 -16.40
C THR A 502 5.42 -10.27 -16.37
N GLN A 503 4.15 -10.62 -16.41
CA GLN A 503 3.70 -12.02 -16.39
C GLN A 503 3.81 -12.74 -17.75
N ILE A 504 4.07 -12.02 -18.84
CA ILE A 504 4.20 -12.59 -20.19
C ILE A 504 5.66 -12.48 -20.61
N SER A 505 6.22 -13.59 -21.10
CA SER A 505 7.63 -13.60 -21.51
C SER A 505 7.93 -12.49 -22.53
N PRO A 506 9.01 -11.72 -22.35
CA PRO A 506 9.45 -10.72 -23.33
C PRO A 506 9.82 -11.35 -24.68
N LYS A 507 10.11 -12.65 -24.72
CA LYS A 507 10.48 -13.39 -25.94
C LYS A 507 9.28 -13.79 -26.81
N LEU A 508 8.04 -13.51 -26.40
CA LEU A 508 6.87 -13.80 -27.21
C LEU A 508 6.81 -12.88 -28.45
N ASN A 509 6.36 -13.44 -29.56
CA ASN A 509 6.29 -12.73 -30.85
C ASN A 509 5.56 -11.39 -30.79
N ILE A 510 4.58 -11.26 -29.92
CA ILE A 510 3.85 -10.00 -29.73
C ILE A 510 4.76 -8.85 -29.28
N ASN A 511 5.86 -9.15 -28.63
CA ASN A 511 6.81 -8.15 -28.12
C ASN A 511 7.93 -7.83 -29.15
N THR A 512 8.12 -8.63 -30.20
CA THR A 512 9.20 -8.44 -31.19
C THR A 512 9.06 -7.14 -31.99
N ARG A 513 7.88 -6.56 -32.03
CA ARG A 513 7.65 -5.24 -32.64
C ARG A 513 8.25 -4.08 -31.82
N LEU A 514 8.56 -4.31 -30.53
CA LEU A 514 9.14 -3.31 -29.65
C LEU A 514 10.65 -3.22 -29.78
N GLY A 515 11.29 -4.24 -30.35
CA GLY A 515 12.72 -4.29 -30.55
C GLY A 515 13.22 -5.65 -31.01
N GLU A 516 14.44 -5.70 -31.53
CA GLU A 516 15.09 -6.92 -31.97
C GLU A 516 15.75 -7.66 -30.82
N THR A 517 16.26 -6.89 -29.85
CA THR A 517 16.89 -7.46 -28.66
C THR A 517 15.97 -7.31 -27.44
N ARG A 518 16.22 -8.13 -26.43
CA ARG A 518 15.52 -8.00 -25.15
C ARG A 518 15.67 -6.62 -24.54
N MET A 519 16.84 -6.00 -24.61
CA MET A 519 17.09 -4.67 -24.08
C MET A 519 16.26 -3.61 -24.82
N ASP A 520 16.21 -3.69 -26.15
CA ASP A 520 15.37 -2.78 -26.96
C ASP A 520 13.89 -2.91 -26.55
N ILE A 521 13.40 -4.15 -26.35
CA ILE A 521 12.04 -4.41 -25.91
C ILE A 521 11.77 -3.77 -24.54
N LEU A 522 12.68 -3.94 -23.60
CA LEU A 522 12.53 -3.38 -22.25
C LEU A 522 12.56 -1.85 -22.27
N GLU A 523 13.51 -1.26 -22.97
CA GLU A 523 13.63 0.20 -23.09
C GLU A 523 12.38 0.79 -23.74
N HIS A 524 11.91 0.22 -24.84
CA HIS A 524 10.71 0.66 -25.51
C HIS A 524 9.46 0.51 -24.64
N ALA A 525 9.35 -0.57 -23.86
CA ALA A 525 8.25 -0.78 -22.93
C ALA A 525 8.20 0.29 -21.83
N TYR A 526 9.34 0.79 -21.38
CA TYR A 526 9.41 1.87 -20.39
C TYR A 526 9.12 3.26 -21.00
N ASP A 527 9.54 3.50 -22.24
CA ASP A 527 9.35 4.80 -22.91
C ASP A 527 7.96 4.93 -23.56
N ASN A 528 7.40 3.81 -23.91
CA ASN A 528 6.12 3.68 -24.59
C ASN A 528 4.93 4.33 -23.84
N PRO A 529 4.90 4.43 -22.52
CA PRO A 529 3.82 5.09 -21.80
C PRO A 529 3.66 6.59 -22.05
N ALA A 530 4.58 7.25 -22.75
CA ALA A 530 4.54 8.71 -22.89
C ALA A 530 3.21 9.24 -23.43
N ALA A 531 2.65 8.64 -24.48
CA ALA A 531 1.34 8.98 -24.99
C ALA A 531 0.21 8.67 -23.99
N TRP A 532 0.39 7.63 -23.18
CA TRP A 532 -0.53 7.23 -22.14
C TRP A 532 -0.59 8.22 -21.00
N LEU A 533 0.57 8.70 -20.56
CA LEU A 533 0.67 9.77 -19.56
C LEU A 533 -0.08 11.00 -20.01
N LEU A 534 0.01 11.35 -21.30
CA LEU A 534 -0.80 12.44 -21.89
C LEU A 534 -2.30 12.13 -21.81
N SER A 535 -2.71 10.89 -22.08
CA SER A 535 -4.13 10.52 -21.99
C SER A 535 -4.67 10.71 -20.58
N TYR A 536 -3.93 10.29 -19.57
CA TYR A 536 -4.33 10.49 -18.16
C TYR A 536 -4.36 11.94 -17.72
N ALA A 537 -3.52 12.79 -18.30
CA ALA A 537 -3.62 14.23 -18.07
C ALA A 537 -5.00 14.79 -18.43
N CYS A 538 -5.69 14.17 -19.38
CA CYS A 538 -6.94 14.67 -19.96
C CYS A 538 -8.18 13.85 -19.55
N LEU A 539 -8.03 12.59 -19.14
CA LEU A 539 -9.15 11.73 -18.77
C LEU A 539 -9.70 12.06 -17.36
N PRO A 540 -10.99 11.75 -17.09
CA PRO A 540 -11.57 11.87 -15.78
C PRO A 540 -10.86 11.04 -14.71
N GLY A 541 -11.18 11.31 -13.44
CA GLY A 541 -10.72 10.54 -12.30
C GLY A 541 -9.47 11.11 -11.61
N VAL A 542 -8.89 10.33 -10.71
CA VAL A 542 -7.69 10.67 -9.96
C VAL A 542 -6.52 9.82 -10.46
N PRO A 543 -5.56 10.39 -11.20
CA PRO A 543 -4.40 9.66 -11.67
C PRO A 543 -3.54 9.16 -10.52
N MET A 544 -3.11 7.89 -10.61
CA MET A 544 -2.15 7.28 -9.71
C MET A 544 -0.91 6.85 -10.50
N ASP A 545 0.24 7.05 -9.90
CA ASP A 545 1.51 6.54 -10.41
C ASP A 545 2.21 5.73 -9.32
N PHE A 546 3.03 4.77 -9.70
CA PHE A 546 3.83 3.97 -8.80
C PHE A 546 5.30 4.38 -8.90
N LEU A 547 5.94 4.66 -7.79
CA LEU A 547 7.30 5.21 -7.75
C LEU A 547 8.30 4.35 -8.54
N ASN A 548 8.25 3.02 -8.35
CA ASN A 548 9.14 2.10 -9.09
C ASN A 548 8.89 2.14 -10.60
N ALA A 549 7.63 2.25 -11.04
CA ALA A 549 7.31 2.40 -12.45
C ALA A 549 7.87 3.70 -13.02
N GLY A 550 7.64 4.82 -12.36
CA GLY A 550 8.17 6.13 -12.78
C GLY A 550 9.69 6.19 -12.80
N ALA A 551 10.34 5.42 -11.95
CA ALA A 551 11.79 5.30 -11.87
C ALA A 551 12.40 4.25 -12.80
N ARG A 552 11.59 3.51 -13.57
CA ARG A 552 12.06 2.36 -14.37
C ARG A 552 12.77 1.29 -13.52
N ALA A 553 12.39 1.21 -12.23
CA ALA A 553 12.93 0.22 -11.31
C ALA A 553 12.15 -1.09 -11.41
N ALA A 554 12.83 -2.17 -11.06
CA ALA A 554 12.20 -3.47 -10.98
C ALA A 554 11.09 -3.49 -9.92
N TRP A 555 10.11 -4.37 -10.12
CA TRP A 555 9.06 -4.65 -9.16
C TRP A 555 8.48 -6.06 -9.36
N GLY A 556 8.32 -6.77 -8.26
CA GLY A 556 7.71 -8.10 -8.24
C GLY A 556 7.06 -8.35 -6.88
N PHE A 557 6.33 -9.44 -6.73
CA PHE A 557 5.81 -9.84 -5.44
C PHE A 557 6.92 -10.37 -4.56
N ILE A 558 7.35 -9.51 -3.66
CA ILE A 558 8.34 -9.84 -2.66
C ILE A 558 7.56 -10.29 -1.42
N ARG A 559 7.32 -11.58 -1.33
CA ARG A 559 6.50 -12.18 -0.28
C ARG A 559 7.39 -12.94 0.68
N ASN A 560 7.69 -12.31 1.81
CA ASN A 560 8.38 -12.99 2.90
C ASN A 560 7.37 -13.79 3.70
N GLN A 561 7.04 -14.98 3.22
CA GLN A 561 6.23 -15.95 3.96
C GLN A 561 7.12 -16.87 4.79
N ASP A 562 6.50 -17.67 5.64
CA ASP A 562 7.22 -18.79 6.24
C ASP A 562 7.88 -19.63 5.12
N ASP A 563 8.95 -20.34 5.44
CA ASP A 563 9.74 -21.07 4.45
C ASP A 563 8.94 -22.15 3.69
N ARG A 564 7.72 -22.44 4.16
CA ARG A 564 6.87 -23.52 3.62
C ARG A 564 6.44 -23.27 2.19
N TYR A 565 6.11 -22.00 1.84
CA TYR A 565 5.61 -21.65 0.51
C TYR A 565 6.60 -20.88 -0.35
N GLY A 566 7.78 -20.55 0.15
CA GLY A 566 8.75 -19.72 -0.55
C GLY A 566 9.13 -20.22 -1.94
N VAL A 567 9.28 -21.53 -2.12
CA VAL A 567 9.62 -22.15 -3.41
C VAL A 567 8.48 -21.99 -4.44
N LYS A 568 7.23 -22.09 -3.98
CA LYS A 568 6.05 -21.86 -4.81
C LYS A 568 5.99 -20.43 -5.30
N ILE A 569 6.20 -19.47 -4.40
CA ILE A 569 6.18 -18.03 -4.72
C ILE A 569 7.29 -17.70 -5.71
N MET A 570 8.51 -18.21 -5.50
CA MET A 570 9.62 -18.05 -6.44
C MET A 570 9.26 -18.58 -7.84
N ALA A 571 8.57 -19.73 -7.92
CA ALA A 571 8.11 -20.29 -9.19
C ALA A 571 7.04 -19.40 -9.87
N GLU A 572 6.10 -18.84 -9.11
CA GLU A 572 5.06 -17.94 -9.63
C GLU A 572 5.65 -16.63 -10.16
N GLU A 573 6.72 -16.13 -9.55
CA GLU A 573 7.38 -14.87 -9.94
C GLU A 573 8.54 -15.05 -10.95
N ALA A 574 8.82 -16.29 -11.38
CA ALA A 574 9.95 -16.59 -12.26
C ALA A 574 9.95 -15.80 -13.57
N VAL A 575 8.76 -15.49 -14.13
CA VAL A 575 8.65 -14.75 -15.40
C VAL A 575 9.06 -13.29 -15.24
N SER A 576 8.88 -12.70 -14.05
CA SER A 576 9.27 -11.31 -13.79
C SER A 576 10.79 -11.11 -13.93
N PHE A 577 11.58 -12.13 -13.61
CA PHE A 577 13.03 -12.11 -13.77
C PHE A 577 13.47 -11.85 -15.20
N ASP A 578 12.77 -12.41 -16.19
CA ASP A 578 13.07 -12.20 -17.60
C ASP A 578 12.85 -10.76 -18.07
N TRP A 579 11.91 -10.02 -17.46
CA TRP A 579 11.63 -8.64 -17.79
C TRP A 579 12.57 -7.67 -17.10
N GLN A 580 12.95 -7.95 -15.86
CA GLN A 580 13.51 -6.95 -14.96
C GLN A 580 15.01 -7.10 -14.73
N VAL A 581 15.57 -8.31 -14.94
CA VAL A 581 16.97 -8.58 -14.65
C VAL A 581 17.72 -8.96 -15.92
N ASP A 582 18.55 -8.05 -16.41
CA ASP A 582 19.50 -8.32 -17.48
C ASP A 582 20.84 -8.87 -16.93
N GLU A 583 21.72 -9.31 -17.81
CA GLU A 583 23.04 -9.83 -17.44
C GLU A 583 23.89 -8.79 -16.68
N ARG A 584 23.79 -7.51 -17.08
CA ARG A 584 24.55 -6.43 -16.45
C ARG A 584 24.05 -6.20 -15.01
N ALA A 585 22.73 -6.20 -14.80
CA ALA A 585 22.12 -6.04 -13.48
C ALA A 585 22.46 -7.22 -12.57
N TYR A 586 22.40 -8.47 -13.09
CA TYR A 586 22.70 -9.66 -12.31
C TYR A 586 24.16 -9.72 -11.87
N CYS A 587 25.10 -9.36 -12.77
CA CYS A 587 26.54 -9.40 -12.52
C CYS A 587 27.10 -8.11 -11.88
N ALA A 588 26.27 -7.11 -11.58
CA ALA A 588 26.71 -5.90 -10.92
C ALA A 588 27.35 -6.19 -9.55
N PRO A 589 28.33 -5.38 -9.11
CA PRO A 589 28.98 -5.58 -7.82
C PRO A 589 27.97 -5.59 -6.66
N GLY A 590 27.95 -6.69 -5.89
CA GLY A 590 27.05 -6.88 -4.76
C GLY A 590 25.62 -7.34 -5.12
N ALA A 591 25.20 -7.22 -6.38
CA ALA A 591 23.88 -7.69 -6.81
C ALA A 591 23.80 -9.22 -6.82
N PHE A 592 22.64 -9.76 -6.50
CA PHE A 592 22.33 -11.20 -6.47
C PHE A 592 23.38 -12.04 -5.74
N SER A 593 23.98 -11.46 -4.70
CA SER A 593 25.12 -12.06 -4.01
C SER A 593 24.75 -13.34 -3.25
N ARG A 594 23.54 -13.45 -2.76
CA ARG A 594 23.05 -14.64 -2.03
C ARG A 594 22.80 -15.80 -2.98
N LEU A 595 22.16 -15.56 -4.12
CA LEU A 595 21.95 -16.57 -5.16
C LEU A 595 23.26 -17.02 -5.80
N ARG A 596 24.18 -16.08 -6.07
CA ARG A 596 25.51 -16.40 -6.58
C ARG A 596 26.30 -17.27 -5.61
N ALA A 597 26.20 -17.00 -4.30
CA ALA A 597 26.84 -17.84 -3.26
C ALA A 597 26.23 -19.25 -3.18
N LEU A 598 25.01 -19.46 -3.69
CA LEU A 598 24.37 -20.77 -3.80
C LEU A 598 24.71 -21.50 -5.12
N GLY A 599 25.59 -20.97 -5.95
CA GLY A 599 26.07 -21.60 -7.18
C GLY A 599 25.36 -21.16 -8.47
N PHE A 600 24.54 -20.11 -8.43
CA PHE A 600 24.01 -19.46 -9.63
C PHE A 600 24.95 -18.30 -10.03
N GLU A 601 26.10 -18.61 -10.62
CA GLU A 601 27.16 -17.60 -10.86
C GLU A 601 26.77 -16.56 -11.90
N GLY A 602 26.08 -16.99 -12.97
CA GLY A 602 25.58 -16.14 -14.04
C GLY A 602 24.06 -16.07 -14.07
N ARG A 603 23.54 -15.05 -14.75
CA ARG A 603 22.10 -14.90 -14.97
C ARG A 603 21.47 -16.10 -15.67
N GLU A 604 22.19 -16.66 -16.67
CA GLU A 604 21.72 -17.81 -17.45
C GLU A 604 21.53 -19.06 -16.56
N ASP A 605 22.40 -19.25 -15.57
CA ASP A 605 22.30 -20.34 -14.60
C ASP A 605 20.96 -20.29 -13.85
N LEU A 606 20.64 -19.12 -13.31
CA LEU A 606 19.38 -18.92 -12.57
C LEU A 606 18.17 -19.01 -13.53
N GLU A 607 18.27 -18.42 -14.73
CA GLU A 607 17.19 -18.50 -15.74
C GLU A 607 16.87 -19.96 -16.10
N ARG A 608 17.87 -20.83 -16.27
CA ARG A 608 17.63 -22.26 -16.53
C ARG A 608 16.88 -22.95 -15.41
N PHE A 609 17.25 -22.67 -14.17
CA PHE A 609 16.58 -23.19 -12.98
C PHE A 609 15.14 -22.69 -12.91
N LEU A 610 14.91 -21.37 -13.02
CA LEU A 610 13.59 -20.76 -12.99
C LEU A 610 12.67 -21.18 -14.13
N ARG A 611 13.22 -21.61 -15.27
CA ARG A 611 12.44 -22.14 -16.40
C ARG A 611 11.84 -23.52 -16.12
N VAL A 612 12.53 -24.31 -15.32
CA VAL A 612 12.11 -25.68 -14.98
C VAL A 612 11.17 -25.69 -13.77
N LEU A 613 11.45 -24.85 -12.77
CA LEU A 613 10.80 -24.88 -11.46
C LEU A 613 9.27 -24.75 -11.50
N PRO A 614 8.64 -23.82 -12.26
CA PRO A 614 7.19 -23.66 -12.27
C PRO A 614 6.45 -24.93 -12.69
N GLY A 615 6.93 -25.58 -13.75
CA GLY A 615 6.35 -26.86 -14.21
C GLY A 615 6.47 -27.97 -13.17
N LEU A 616 7.57 -28.03 -12.43
CA LEU A 616 7.74 -29.02 -11.38
C LEU A 616 6.81 -28.74 -10.19
N VAL A 617 6.68 -27.48 -9.78
CA VAL A 617 5.75 -27.08 -8.70
C VAL A 617 4.32 -27.48 -9.05
N GLU A 618 3.90 -27.26 -10.30
CA GLU A 618 2.55 -27.59 -10.77
C GLU A 618 2.31 -29.11 -10.82
N VAL A 619 3.20 -29.87 -11.47
CA VAL A 619 2.97 -31.32 -11.70
C VAL A 619 3.14 -32.17 -10.45
N THR A 620 3.83 -31.66 -9.41
CA THR A 620 4.06 -32.39 -8.16
C THR A 620 3.10 -31.97 -7.03
N ASP A 621 2.17 -31.05 -7.32
CA ASP A 621 1.32 -30.43 -6.29
C ASP A 621 2.15 -29.89 -5.11
N TYR A 622 3.28 -29.26 -5.44
CA TYR A 622 4.22 -28.65 -4.47
C TYR A 622 4.90 -29.64 -3.51
N ASP A 623 5.17 -30.86 -3.90
CA ASP A 623 5.96 -31.81 -3.12
C ASP A 623 7.45 -31.53 -3.27
N LEU A 624 8.07 -30.93 -2.25
CA LEU A 624 9.46 -30.50 -2.29
C LEU A 624 10.48 -31.66 -2.40
N ASP A 625 10.19 -32.86 -1.89
CA ASP A 625 11.05 -34.03 -2.04
C ASP A 625 11.05 -34.52 -3.47
N VAL A 626 9.90 -34.57 -4.11
CA VAL A 626 9.75 -34.91 -5.52
C VAL A 626 10.38 -33.85 -6.41
N ILE A 627 10.14 -32.55 -6.14
CA ILE A 627 10.77 -31.45 -6.89
C ILE A 627 12.29 -31.54 -6.82
N ALA A 628 12.86 -31.73 -5.64
CA ALA A 628 14.31 -31.88 -5.45
C ALA A 628 14.87 -33.07 -6.23
N THR A 629 14.17 -34.21 -6.19
CA THR A 629 14.55 -35.42 -6.93
C THR A 629 14.56 -35.17 -8.44
N LEU A 630 13.55 -34.51 -8.97
CA LEU A 630 13.42 -34.20 -10.41
C LEU A 630 14.45 -33.17 -10.85
N LEU A 631 14.74 -32.16 -10.05
CA LEU A 631 15.77 -31.17 -10.36
C LEU A 631 17.16 -31.79 -10.46
N ASN A 632 17.47 -32.75 -9.56
CA ASN A 632 18.74 -33.49 -9.58
C ASN A 632 18.86 -34.43 -10.81
N ALA A 633 17.74 -34.75 -11.47
CA ALA A 633 17.71 -35.63 -12.66
C ALA A 633 17.73 -34.83 -13.98
N VAL A 634 17.75 -33.51 -13.95
CA VAL A 634 17.81 -32.66 -15.16
C VAL A 634 19.16 -32.86 -15.87
N ASP A 635 19.11 -33.08 -17.19
CA ASP A 635 20.31 -33.23 -18.03
C ASP A 635 20.30 -32.16 -19.16
N PRO A 636 21.36 -31.35 -19.32
CA PRO A 636 22.55 -31.26 -18.43
C PRO A 636 22.19 -30.73 -17.03
N PRO A 637 23.00 -31.05 -16.00
CA PRO A 637 22.75 -30.62 -14.64
C PRO A 637 22.51 -29.11 -14.51
N LEU A 638 21.63 -28.74 -13.61
CA LEU A 638 21.38 -27.34 -13.27
C LEU A 638 22.49 -26.79 -12.36
N SER A 639 22.83 -25.52 -12.52
CA SER A 639 23.62 -24.75 -11.54
C SER A 639 22.81 -24.56 -10.25
N GLY A 640 23.50 -24.27 -9.15
CA GLY A 640 22.89 -24.09 -7.83
C GLY A 640 23.41 -25.11 -6.79
N PRO A 641 22.73 -25.29 -5.67
CA PRO A 641 23.09 -26.27 -4.66
C PRO A 641 23.09 -27.71 -5.25
N ALA A 642 24.14 -28.47 -5.00
CA ALA A 642 24.24 -29.83 -5.50
C ALA A 642 24.62 -30.80 -4.36
N PRO A 643 23.75 -31.79 -4.02
CA PRO A 643 22.41 -32.00 -4.60
C PRO A 643 21.35 -31.01 -4.10
N PHE A 644 20.31 -30.77 -4.89
CA PHE A 644 19.11 -30.11 -4.39
C PHE A 644 18.43 -31.01 -3.36
N THR A 645 18.07 -30.39 -2.23
CA THR A 645 17.25 -31.00 -1.18
C THR A 645 16.09 -30.02 -0.86
N PRO A 646 15.02 -30.44 -0.16
CA PRO A 646 13.98 -29.51 0.29
C PRO A 646 14.54 -28.31 1.07
N GLY A 647 15.52 -28.54 1.94
CA GLY A 647 16.19 -27.46 2.70
C GLY A 647 16.96 -26.51 1.80
N GLU A 648 17.69 -27.03 0.78
CA GLU A 648 18.39 -26.17 -0.18
C GLU A 648 17.42 -25.39 -1.08
N LEU A 649 16.29 -26.00 -1.48
CA LEU A 649 15.26 -25.26 -2.25
C LEU A 649 14.68 -24.10 -1.45
N LYS A 650 14.40 -24.29 -0.16
CA LYS A 650 13.95 -23.22 0.73
C LYS A 650 15.02 -22.12 0.87
N ARG A 651 16.29 -22.49 0.98
CA ARG A 651 17.41 -21.50 1.00
C ARG A 651 17.50 -20.72 -0.30
N VAL A 652 17.31 -21.38 -1.45
CA VAL A 652 17.28 -20.71 -2.77
C VAL A 652 16.11 -19.74 -2.83
N ALA A 653 14.92 -20.17 -2.39
CA ALA A 653 13.74 -19.30 -2.38
C ALA A 653 13.93 -18.06 -1.47
N ARG A 654 14.54 -18.25 -0.30
CA ARG A 654 14.88 -17.13 0.58
C ARG A 654 15.88 -16.16 -0.08
N ALA A 655 16.96 -16.69 -0.64
CA ALA A 655 17.96 -15.89 -1.35
C ALA A 655 17.33 -15.13 -2.54
N TRP A 656 16.41 -15.76 -3.26
CA TRP A 656 15.64 -15.12 -4.33
C TRP A 656 14.86 -13.92 -3.82
N MET A 657 14.07 -14.08 -2.73
CA MET A 657 13.26 -12.99 -2.18
C MET A 657 14.13 -11.82 -1.73
N ASP A 658 15.22 -12.10 -1.03
CA ASP A 658 16.12 -11.07 -0.53
C ASP A 658 16.87 -10.34 -1.67
N ASP A 659 17.38 -11.06 -2.65
CA ASP A 659 18.10 -10.47 -3.77
C ASP A 659 17.16 -9.70 -4.71
N MET A 660 15.94 -10.19 -4.93
CA MET A 660 14.93 -9.47 -5.71
C MET A 660 14.46 -8.21 -4.97
N HIS A 661 14.29 -8.27 -3.66
CA HIS A 661 13.98 -7.09 -2.86
C HIS A 661 15.06 -6.00 -3.01
N ASP A 662 16.33 -6.38 -2.86
CA ASP A 662 17.43 -5.47 -3.04
C ASP A 662 17.46 -4.89 -4.47
N HIS A 663 17.16 -5.71 -5.47
CA HIS A 663 17.10 -5.28 -6.88
C HIS A 663 15.91 -4.33 -7.15
N CYS A 664 14.80 -4.46 -6.44
CA CYS A 664 13.67 -3.53 -6.55
C CYS A 664 13.93 -2.17 -5.89
N ASN A 665 15.01 -2.01 -5.13
CA ASN A 665 15.30 -0.76 -4.45
C ASN A 665 15.70 0.35 -5.45
N LEU A 666 15.02 1.48 -5.35
CA LEU A 666 15.13 2.61 -6.24
C LEU A 666 16.57 3.14 -6.35
N ALA A 667 17.34 3.09 -5.26
CA ALA A 667 18.71 3.57 -5.21
C ALA A 667 19.61 2.89 -6.25
N GLY A 668 19.31 1.66 -6.66
CA GLY A 668 20.03 0.92 -7.71
C GLY A 668 19.67 1.32 -9.14
N HIS A 669 18.69 2.21 -9.34
CA HIS A 669 18.16 2.56 -10.67
C HIS A 669 18.26 4.06 -11.01
N LEU A 670 18.69 4.90 -10.06
CA LEU A 670 18.70 6.35 -10.24
C LEU A 670 19.60 6.85 -11.38
N ASP A 671 20.67 6.13 -11.68
CA ASP A 671 21.59 6.43 -12.78
C ASP A 671 21.01 6.16 -14.18
N ARG A 672 19.90 5.45 -14.26
CA ARG A 672 19.19 5.12 -15.51
C ARG A 672 18.08 6.11 -15.85
N LEU A 673 17.80 7.06 -14.98
CA LEU A 673 16.73 8.03 -15.19
C LEU A 673 17.04 8.98 -16.35
N SER A 674 16.11 9.05 -17.31
CA SER A 674 16.17 10.03 -18.40
C SER A 674 15.75 11.41 -17.92
N ASP A 675 16.57 12.42 -18.16
CA ASP A 675 16.23 13.81 -17.86
C ASP A 675 14.98 14.26 -18.64
N ALA A 676 14.91 13.96 -19.92
CA ALA A 676 13.78 14.33 -20.78
C ALA A 676 12.48 13.64 -20.33
N GLN A 677 12.54 12.35 -20.00
CA GLN A 677 11.37 11.61 -19.58
C GLN A 677 10.85 12.06 -18.20
N THR A 678 11.73 12.29 -17.23
CA THR A 678 11.31 12.77 -15.90
C THR A 678 10.81 14.21 -15.93
N ALA A 679 11.37 15.06 -16.79
CA ALA A 679 10.86 16.41 -17.02
C ALA A 679 9.44 16.37 -17.65
N PHE A 680 9.24 15.57 -18.70
CA PHE A 680 7.96 15.39 -19.34
C PHE A 680 6.89 14.88 -18.36
N THR A 681 7.17 13.84 -17.58
CA THR A 681 6.21 13.31 -16.62
C THR A 681 5.86 14.32 -15.54
N LEU A 682 6.83 15.13 -15.08
CA LEU A 682 6.57 16.23 -14.16
C LEU A 682 5.65 17.30 -14.79
N ASP A 683 5.88 17.65 -16.06
CA ASP A 683 5.05 18.65 -16.75
C ASP A 683 3.61 18.13 -16.92
N VAL A 684 3.41 16.86 -17.24
CA VAL A 684 2.07 16.24 -17.29
C VAL A 684 1.35 16.34 -15.93
N ARG A 685 2.05 16.02 -14.85
CA ARG A 685 1.47 16.09 -13.50
C ARG A 685 1.15 17.52 -13.08
N ARG A 686 2.05 18.47 -13.35
CA ARG A 686 1.80 19.91 -13.11
C ARG A 686 0.61 20.42 -13.90
N PHE A 687 0.53 20.05 -15.17
CA PHE A 687 -0.61 20.38 -16.02
C PHE A 687 -1.94 19.94 -15.40
N ARG A 688 -1.96 18.73 -14.84
CA ARG A 688 -3.13 18.18 -14.16
C ARG A 688 -3.43 18.92 -12.86
N LEU A 689 -2.40 19.21 -12.04
CA LEU A 689 -2.56 19.94 -10.78
C LEU A 689 -3.13 21.35 -10.96
N GLU A 690 -2.77 22.01 -12.07
CA GLU A 690 -3.29 23.34 -12.43
C GLU A 690 -4.74 23.30 -12.94
N ARG A 691 -5.23 22.12 -13.30
CA ARG A 691 -6.54 21.89 -13.91
C ARG A 691 -7.37 20.83 -13.18
N PRO A 692 -7.70 21.04 -11.90
CA PRO A 692 -8.47 20.05 -11.13
C PRO A 692 -9.83 19.72 -11.75
N TRP A 693 -10.37 20.61 -12.59
CA TRP A 693 -11.61 20.39 -13.33
C TRP A 693 -11.54 19.22 -14.32
N LEU A 694 -10.34 18.82 -14.77
CA LEU A 694 -10.14 17.65 -15.64
C LEU A 694 -10.55 16.33 -14.98
N ARG A 695 -10.73 16.32 -13.65
CA ARG A 695 -11.27 15.16 -12.92
C ARG A 695 -12.71 14.84 -13.33
N ALA A 696 -13.50 15.86 -13.69
CA ALA A 696 -14.91 15.69 -14.02
C ALA A 696 -15.12 14.80 -15.25
N ASN A 697 -16.23 14.09 -15.31
CA ASN A 697 -16.68 13.39 -16.51
C ASN A 697 -16.79 14.33 -17.70
N PHE A 698 -16.74 13.79 -18.90
CA PHE A 698 -16.91 14.59 -20.11
C PHE A 698 -18.30 15.19 -20.15
N GLY A 699 -18.34 16.51 -20.37
CA GLY A 699 -19.59 17.23 -20.56
C GLY A 699 -20.10 17.14 -22.00
N PRO A 700 -21.29 17.67 -22.29
CA PRO A 700 -21.92 17.55 -23.61
C PRO A 700 -21.10 18.14 -24.77
N ARG A 701 -20.16 19.04 -24.49
CA ARG A 701 -19.28 19.65 -25.50
C ARG A 701 -17.95 18.92 -25.62
N ASP A 702 -17.60 18.07 -24.63
CA ASP A 702 -16.36 17.33 -24.64
C ASP A 702 -16.43 16.13 -25.57
N ARG A 703 -15.31 15.73 -26.12
CA ARG A 703 -15.24 14.61 -27.04
C ARG A 703 -13.98 13.78 -26.75
N PHE A 704 -14.17 12.49 -26.80
CA PHE A 704 -13.10 11.53 -26.86
C PHE A 704 -13.34 10.61 -28.06
N SER A 705 -12.38 10.49 -28.95
CA SER A 705 -12.51 9.69 -30.15
C SER A 705 -11.17 9.09 -30.57
N TYR A 706 -11.22 8.23 -31.58
CA TYR A 706 -10.01 7.73 -32.23
C TYR A 706 -10.07 7.88 -33.73
N ALA A 707 -8.91 7.95 -34.36
CA ALA A 707 -8.73 7.94 -35.77
C ALA A 707 -7.75 6.85 -36.20
N GLN A 708 -7.97 6.25 -37.34
CA GLN A 708 -7.08 5.27 -37.95
C GLN A 708 -6.63 5.82 -39.31
N PRO A 709 -5.60 6.69 -39.32
CA PRO A 709 -5.15 7.34 -40.56
C PRO A 709 -4.57 6.34 -41.56
N VAL A 710 -4.00 5.24 -41.08
CA VAL A 710 -3.52 4.08 -41.84
C VAL A 710 -3.93 2.80 -41.13
N ASP A 711 -3.97 1.69 -41.87
CA ASP A 711 -4.31 0.40 -41.30
C ASP A 711 -3.34 0.03 -40.19
N GLY A 712 -3.89 -0.39 -39.03
CA GLY A 712 -3.13 -0.74 -37.83
C GLY A 712 -2.61 0.43 -37.00
N THR A 713 -2.78 1.70 -37.42
CA THR A 713 -2.40 2.87 -36.64
C THR A 713 -3.60 3.46 -35.91
N VAL A 714 -3.47 3.70 -34.62
CA VAL A 714 -4.54 4.26 -33.79
C VAL A 714 -4.08 5.55 -33.12
N LEU A 715 -4.76 6.65 -33.42
CA LEU A 715 -4.61 7.94 -32.75
C LEU A 715 -5.82 8.18 -31.86
N PHE A 716 -5.61 8.45 -30.57
CA PHE A 716 -6.66 8.96 -29.69
C PHE A 716 -6.67 10.47 -29.69
N THR A 717 -7.88 11.04 -29.65
CA THR A 717 -8.09 12.48 -29.49
C THR A 717 -8.99 12.76 -28.30
N SER A 718 -8.66 13.79 -27.55
CA SER A 718 -9.43 14.26 -26.40
C SER A 718 -9.64 15.77 -26.51
N PHE A 719 -10.88 16.22 -26.48
CA PHE A 719 -11.23 17.63 -26.47
C PHE A 719 -12.04 17.95 -25.23
N ARG A 720 -11.51 18.80 -24.34
CA ARG A 720 -12.09 19.18 -23.07
C ARG A 720 -12.36 20.69 -22.99
N HIS A 721 -13.47 21.05 -22.36
CA HIS A 721 -13.86 22.43 -22.09
C HIS A 721 -13.79 22.71 -20.60
N GLY A 722 -12.89 23.59 -20.22
CA GLY A 722 -12.69 24.03 -18.84
C GLY A 722 -13.44 25.32 -18.51
N PRO A 723 -13.29 25.78 -17.25
CA PRO A 723 -13.81 27.06 -16.81
C PRO A 723 -13.15 28.21 -17.57
N ASP A 724 -13.81 29.36 -17.57
CA ASP A 724 -13.33 30.64 -18.19
C ASP A 724 -12.95 30.52 -19.67
N GLY A 725 -13.58 29.60 -20.41
CA GLY A 725 -13.34 29.38 -21.83
C GLY A 725 -12.00 28.70 -22.14
N GLU A 726 -11.35 28.09 -21.16
CA GLU A 726 -10.19 27.25 -21.42
C GLU A 726 -10.60 26.02 -22.22
N GLN A 727 -9.78 25.64 -23.19
CA GLN A 727 -9.94 24.43 -23.98
C GLN A 727 -8.64 23.67 -24.02
N VAL A 728 -8.73 22.35 -23.89
CA VAL A 728 -7.62 21.40 -23.95
C VAL A 728 -7.90 20.39 -25.04
N TYR A 729 -6.99 20.26 -25.98
CA TYR A 729 -7.07 19.29 -27.06
C TYR A 729 -5.80 18.46 -27.11
N SER A 730 -5.94 17.14 -27.11
CA SER A 730 -4.80 16.21 -27.12
C SER A 730 -4.92 15.24 -28.28
N VAL A 731 -3.79 14.93 -28.90
CA VAL A 731 -3.64 13.88 -29.91
C VAL A 731 -2.52 12.94 -29.45
N MET A 732 -2.80 11.65 -29.41
CA MET A 732 -1.94 10.63 -28.85
C MET A 732 -1.85 9.42 -29.77
N HIS A 733 -0.65 9.06 -30.17
CA HIS A 733 -0.41 7.86 -30.97
C HIS A 733 -0.34 6.64 -30.04
N MET A 734 -1.30 5.76 -30.17
CA MET A 734 -1.49 4.65 -29.23
C MET A 734 -1.00 3.30 -29.76
N GLU A 735 -1.11 3.07 -31.05
CA GLU A 735 -0.72 1.82 -31.71
C GLU A 735 -0.32 2.05 -33.15
N GLY A 736 0.55 1.20 -33.66
CA GLY A 736 0.83 1.05 -35.09
C GLY A 736 2.07 1.79 -35.57
N GLY A 737 2.20 1.88 -36.90
CA GLY A 737 3.32 2.54 -37.54
C GLY A 737 3.21 4.07 -37.53
N PRO A 738 4.24 4.77 -38.03
CA PRO A 738 4.22 6.22 -38.12
C PRO A 738 3.09 6.71 -39.01
N THR A 739 2.57 7.91 -38.68
CA THR A 739 1.64 8.63 -39.57
C THR A 739 2.38 9.25 -40.72
N GLU A 740 1.64 9.61 -41.79
CA GLU A 740 2.11 10.69 -42.68
C GLU A 740 2.19 12.01 -41.89
N GLU A 741 2.85 12.99 -42.48
CA GLU A 741 2.89 14.35 -41.94
C GLU A 741 1.51 14.98 -42.00
N PHE A 742 0.98 15.42 -40.84
CA PHE A 742 -0.35 16.08 -40.79
C PHE A 742 -0.40 17.09 -39.64
N ASP A 743 -1.31 18.02 -39.68
CA ASP A 743 -1.59 18.92 -38.58
C ASP A 743 -2.51 18.20 -37.56
N PRO A 744 -2.07 17.94 -36.31
CA PRO A 744 -2.87 17.27 -35.29
C PRO A 744 -4.23 17.94 -35.02
N LEU A 745 -4.32 19.26 -35.17
CA LEU A 745 -5.57 19.99 -35.00
C LEU A 745 -6.61 19.64 -36.09
N SER A 746 -6.18 19.12 -37.24
CA SER A 746 -7.09 18.77 -38.34
C SER A 746 -7.99 17.56 -38.06
N LEU A 747 -7.65 16.74 -37.04
CA LEU A 747 -8.43 15.56 -36.66
C LEU A 747 -9.76 15.88 -35.97
N ASP A 748 -9.93 17.12 -35.50
CA ASP A 748 -11.18 17.58 -34.90
C ASP A 748 -11.66 18.87 -35.54
N PRO A 749 -12.87 18.93 -36.10
CA PRO A 749 -13.37 20.13 -36.81
C PRO A 749 -13.43 21.38 -35.92
N GLN A 750 -13.66 21.26 -34.63
CA GLN A 750 -13.65 22.42 -33.72
C GLN A 750 -12.23 22.89 -33.42
N ALA A 751 -11.29 21.97 -33.31
CA ALA A 751 -9.88 22.29 -33.14
C ALA A 751 -9.34 22.99 -34.42
N ALA A 752 -9.61 22.41 -35.57
CA ALA A 752 -9.17 22.92 -36.88
C ALA A 752 -9.69 24.34 -37.17
N ASN A 753 -10.94 24.63 -36.82
CA ASN A 753 -11.59 25.91 -37.08
C ASN A 753 -11.27 26.99 -36.04
N ALA A 754 -10.53 26.67 -34.99
CA ALA A 754 -10.23 27.58 -33.92
C ALA A 754 -8.77 28.08 -34.00
N THR A 755 -8.56 29.32 -33.64
CA THR A 755 -7.22 29.95 -33.62
C THR A 755 -6.75 30.13 -32.18
N GLY A 756 -5.46 30.39 -32.02
CA GLY A 756 -4.86 30.67 -30.71
C GLY A 756 -4.45 29.41 -29.90
N TRP A 757 -4.38 28.28 -30.53
CA TRP A 757 -3.82 27.08 -29.97
C TRP A 757 -2.31 27.22 -29.72
N ARG A 758 -1.84 26.69 -28.61
CA ARG A 758 -0.42 26.53 -28.32
C ARG A 758 -0.17 25.12 -27.77
N ALA A 759 0.88 24.47 -28.20
CA ALA A 759 1.30 23.20 -27.65
C ALA A 759 1.76 23.41 -26.18
N ALA A 760 1.09 22.75 -25.24
CA ALA A 760 1.34 22.85 -23.80
C ALA A 760 2.16 21.66 -23.28
N LEU A 761 1.85 20.45 -23.77
CA LEU A 761 2.60 19.24 -23.45
C LEU A 761 3.03 18.56 -24.75
N ARG A 762 4.19 17.95 -24.71
CA ARG A 762 4.77 17.19 -25.83
C ARG A 762 5.51 15.99 -25.26
N THR A 763 5.34 14.84 -25.84
CA THR A 763 6.19 13.70 -25.51
C THR A 763 7.64 13.95 -25.90
N PRO A 764 8.63 13.37 -25.19
CA PRO A 764 10.05 13.72 -25.39
C PRO A 764 10.57 13.71 -26.84
N PRO A 765 10.12 12.77 -27.74
CA PRO A 765 10.58 12.79 -29.12
C PRO A 765 10.10 13.99 -29.95
N ILE A 766 9.05 14.68 -29.50
CA ILE A 766 8.60 15.94 -30.12
C ILE A 766 9.42 17.06 -29.49
N GLY A 767 10.26 17.72 -30.25
CA GLY A 767 11.15 18.75 -29.73
C GLY A 767 10.42 19.86 -28.96
N ALA A 768 11.08 20.46 -27.97
CA ALA A 768 10.50 21.52 -27.14
C ALA A 768 10.11 22.79 -27.93
N ASP A 769 10.69 22.99 -29.09
CA ASP A 769 10.45 24.08 -30.03
C ASP A 769 9.17 23.89 -30.88
N TYR A 770 8.56 22.72 -30.88
CA TYR A 770 7.29 22.52 -31.58
C TYR A 770 6.18 23.33 -30.91
N LEU A 771 5.63 24.29 -31.66
CA LEU A 771 4.56 25.18 -31.19
C LEU A 771 3.19 24.86 -31.82
N GLY A 772 3.17 24.05 -32.88
CA GLY A 772 2.00 23.66 -33.67
C GLY A 772 2.34 23.54 -35.14
N GLY A 773 1.41 23.01 -35.92
CA GLY A 773 1.56 22.73 -37.36
C GLY A 773 1.79 21.25 -37.66
N PRO A 774 2.08 20.94 -38.97
CA PRO A 774 2.26 19.55 -39.37
C PRO A 774 3.41 18.84 -38.67
N LEU A 775 3.19 17.56 -38.30
CA LEU A 775 4.22 16.66 -37.79
C LEU A 775 3.87 15.20 -38.09
N THR A 776 4.87 14.34 -38.07
CA THR A 776 4.71 12.88 -38.10
C THR A 776 4.70 12.37 -36.66
N LEU A 777 3.65 11.62 -36.30
CA LEU A 777 3.58 10.93 -35.04
C LEU A 777 4.03 9.49 -35.21
N HIS A 778 5.00 9.11 -34.39
CA HIS A 778 5.44 7.74 -34.23
C HIS A 778 4.78 7.13 -32.99
N ASP A 779 4.96 5.83 -32.81
CA ASP A 779 4.47 5.10 -31.66
C ASP A 779 4.84 5.81 -30.33
N SER A 780 3.88 5.90 -29.41
CA SER A 780 3.94 6.62 -28.12
C SER A 780 4.19 8.13 -28.17
N MET A 781 4.13 8.75 -29.32
CA MET A 781 4.19 10.21 -29.39
C MET A 781 2.79 10.84 -29.17
N GLY A 782 2.79 12.06 -28.66
CA GLY A 782 1.55 12.82 -28.51
C GLY A 782 1.80 14.27 -28.16
N VAL A 783 0.79 15.08 -28.36
CA VAL A 783 0.82 16.53 -28.09
C VAL A 783 -0.51 16.96 -27.47
N THR A 784 -0.43 17.85 -26.49
CA THR A 784 -1.59 18.51 -25.91
C THR A 784 -1.54 19.99 -26.18
N PHE A 785 -2.59 20.51 -26.74
CA PHE A 785 -2.77 21.93 -27.04
C PHE A 785 -3.74 22.56 -26.03
N VAL A 786 -3.51 23.82 -25.72
CA VAL A 786 -4.41 24.66 -24.93
C VAL A 786 -4.71 25.96 -25.64
N ARG A 787 -5.94 26.46 -25.49
CA ARG A 787 -6.33 27.81 -25.88
C ARG A 787 -7.36 28.36 -24.87
N ARG A 788 -7.56 29.65 -24.87
CA ARG A 788 -8.71 30.31 -24.23
C ARG A 788 -9.58 30.95 -25.28
N GLU A 789 -10.87 30.68 -25.25
CA GLU A 789 -11.84 31.44 -26.01
C GLU A 789 -11.79 32.89 -25.53
N GLY A 790 -11.53 33.83 -26.46
CA GLY A 790 -11.66 35.24 -26.14
C GLY A 790 -13.07 35.48 -25.62
N ARG A 791 -13.23 36.11 -24.48
CA ARG A 791 -14.54 36.69 -24.11
C ARG A 791 -14.99 37.50 -25.29
N ALA A 792 -16.07 37.08 -25.95
CA ALA A 792 -16.73 37.87 -26.99
C ALA A 792 -16.90 39.26 -26.41
N GLY A 793 -16.29 40.25 -27.04
CA GLY A 793 -16.19 41.62 -26.56
C GLY A 793 -17.55 42.09 -26.07
N GLY A 794 -17.70 42.21 -24.76
CA GLY A 794 -18.81 42.91 -24.17
C GLY A 794 -18.71 44.36 -24.68
N ASP A 795 -19.66 44.75 -25.45
CA ASP A 795 -19.85 46.12 -25.97
C ASP A 795 -19.64 47.12 -24.79
N PRO A 796 -18.65 48.01 -24.87
CA PRO A 796 -18.44 48.99 -23.82
C PRO A 796 -19.56 50.03 -23.71
N ALA A 797 -20.63 49.91 -24.49
CA ALA A 797 -21.66 50.94 -24.63
C ALA A 797 -22.84 50.78 -23.61
N ARG A 798 -22.79 49.91 -22.58
CA ARG A 798 -23.82 49.86 -21.55
C ARG A 798 -23.26 50.08 -20.10
N ARG A 799 -22.50 51.13 -19.93
CA ARG A 799 -22.33 51.77 -18.61
C ARG A 799 -22.66 53.23 -18.76
N GLY A 800 -23.91 53.54 -18.64
CA GLY A 800 -24.44 54.88 -18.61
C GLY A 800 -25.92 54.86 -18.42
N CYS A 801 -26.37 54.71 -17.21
CA CYS A 801 -27.46 55.43 -16.53
C CYS A 801 -27.66 54.82 -15.14
#